data_5af04c72c0a8cb348eda580a01fef624
#
_entry.id   5af04c72c0a8cb348eda580a01fef624
#
_cell.length_a   1.000
_cell.length_b   1.000
_cell.length_c   1.000
_cell.angle_alpha   90.00
_cell.angle_beta   90.00
_cell.angle_gamma   90.00
#
_symmetry.space_group_name_H-M   'P 1'
#
loop_
_entity.id
_entity.type
_entity.pdbx_description
1 polymer ?
#
loop_
_entity_poly.entity_id
_entity_poly.type
_entity_poly.pdbx_seq_one_letter_code
_entity_poly.pdbx_strand_id
1 'polypeptide(L)'
;FYLNVKPIFLRGNAINPPRRGIPPALETSREFARDYIRFLRGMNVNIIRIPDNQNWMDVCDEEGMMVFAGRYGRPRNATSNQPPQDLMQAVELYKKKELGPFTPHPSTVIYVLANEMPFSNERGKAWQQFLSAAHKELIKWDDTRPYIGNAGYGLGRSADIYDVHRYWGWYYNTFLTYLNLRDMNAWQNEGKVQAITFTECVGNYTGIDGRYNLCSRTKQPGSQKCWTGHLPNERQGEAALEYQAFMLKNATEMFRRFRTHNPRLAGIMPFTILFHNWDGIRNFAQMRPKPAAYQYGISYQPVLLSWESWQMNVRAGNVFSSVLHVVNDDDQGRDLTDARIVWALEDINRIPIVSDTVPLPKIPYYGTWSTPLRIAVPTDTPTGEYTLKGTILQSGKIVSVNTCDIFIAGETWSEPVQPTRPLKIFDPQGDFRTFLQENDIPFSETTSFDQLSKRDVMVLSEMCWSKLPPESTTKLLRFAERGGRVVCLRQSYEKTDLAWLPVKVIPTVLSANDSSYPPPVYTYRDGMNINPERTDHPIFKGIPRQRLMLWSDYTDFDESKPGFPAVYPVTHGFLLKEADLTQVEVIANYGRNLAGTALCEIETGKGSVILCGFDLTSRRGIDPVAEKLLSNLIGYATGEQKPEPYRFVNHEIVWGDFSSERGIVTGANNGLTINPLPIIPIDQQERLKIVVDDLGFQYAGSYGRWNTKPGVQYIPHGRRPFAPFDYTPGGSDKVENSDRAEGRGYFAVEIPSSCSRMLTTLENPTDGPIKIFLGINEHPETEYTLPPHSVQTVERPLSFPERKLKVTLRGDRRTVLLRTQFK
;
A
#
# COMPACT_ATOMS: atom_id res chain seq x y z
N PHE A 1 -2.99 16.42 -24.96
CA PHE A 1 -4.35 16.96 -25.01
C PHE A 1 -4.28 18.46 -25.29
N TYR A 2 -5.16 18.97 -26.15
CA TYR A 2 -5.24 20.37 -26.51
C TYR A 2 -6.62 20.92 -26.19
N LEU A 3 -6.67 22.09 -25.57
CA LEU A 3 -7.87 22.87 -25.32
C LEU A 3 -7.71 24.24 -25.99
N ASN A 4 -8.61 24.57 -26.92
CA ASN A 4 -8.53 25.83 -27.69
C ASN A 4 -7.11 26.06 -28.28
N VAL A 5 -6.60 25.05 -28.98
CA VAL A 5 -5.27 24.96 -29.63
C VAL A 5 -4.06 25.07 -28.71
N LYS A 6 -4.23 25.15 -27.39
CA LYS A 6 -3.12 25.12 -26.43
C LYS A 6 -3.01 23.75 -25.77
N PRO A 7 -1.80 23.20 -25.64
CA PRO A 7 -1.61 21.96 -24.88
C PRO A 7 -1.97 22.19 -23.41
N ILE A 8 -2.64 21.25 -22.79
CA ILE A 8 -2.99 21.29 -21.38
C ILE A 8 -2.77 19.93 -20.73
N PHE A 9 -2.26 19.95 -19.49
CA PHE A 9 -2.15 18.76 -18.68
C PHE A 9 -3.40 18.62 -17.80
N LEU A 10 -4.01 17.45 -17.84
CA LEU A 10 -5.23 17.14 -17.10
C LEU A 10 -4.89 16.75 -15.65
N ARG A 11 -5.06 17.68 -14.74
CA ARG A 11 -4.86 17.51 -13.29
C ARG A 11 -6.21 17.15 -12.66
N GLY A 12 -6.50 15.84 -12.67
CA GLY A 12 -7.85 15.37 -12.41
C GLY A 12 -8.11 14.83 -11.03
N ASN A 13 -9.38 14.75 -10.68
CA ASN A 13 -9.87 13.98 -9.55
C ASN A 13 -11.17 13.26 -9.95
N ALA A 14 -11.23 11.97 -9.65
CA ALA A 14 -12.45 11.21 -9.84
C ALA A 14 -13.35 11.39 -8.63
N ILE A 15 -14.42 12.19 -8.79
CA ILE A 15 -15.49 12.31 -7.80
C ILE A 15 -16.43 11.13 -7.99
N ASN A 16 -16.58 10.36 -6.95
CA ASN A 16 -17.50 9.24 -6.98
C ASN A 16 -18.97 9.69 -6.87
N PRO A 17 -19.89 8.88 -7.42
CA PRO A 17 -21.31 9.03 -7.18
C PRO A 17 -21.62 9.08 -5.68
N PRO A 18 -22.84 9.51 -5.32
CA PRO A 18 -23.33 9.49 -3.96
C PRO A 18 -22.96 8.22 -3.22
N ARG A 19 -22.72 8.33 -1.93
CA ARG A 19 -22.28 7.25 -1.06
C ARG A 19 -20.82 6.81 -1.25
N ARG A 20 -20.06 7.47 -2.11
CA ARG A 20 -18.62 7.27 -2.29
C ARG A 20 -17.83 8.59 -2.24
N GLY A 21 -18.25 9.54 -1.44
CA GLY A 21 -17.59 10.84 -1.28
C GLY A 21 -18.50 12.05 -1.43
N ILE A 22 -19.78 11.82 -1.81
CA ILE A 22 -20.82 12.84 -1.79
C ILE A 22 -21.94 12.37 -0.86
N PRO A 23 -22.37 13.19 0.13
CA PRO A 23 -23.51 12.87 0.95
C PRO A 23 -24.77 12.70 0.09
N PRO A 24 -25.53 11.62 0.21
CA PRO A 24 -26.69 11.37 -0.64
C PRO A 24 -27.73 12.48 -0.61
N ALA A 25 -27.92 13.09 0.57
CA ALA A 25 -28.86 14.19 0.73
C ALA A 25 -28.44 15.48 0.01
N LEU A 26 -27.18 15.60 -0.36
CA LEU A 26 -26.57 16.79 -0.99
C LEU A 26 -26.20 16.56 -2.46
N GLU A 27 -26.49 15.39 -3.00
CA GLU A 27 -26.16 15.05 -4.39
C GLU A 27 -26.72 16.04 -5.41
N THR A 28 -27.94 16.52 -5.19
CA THR A 28 -28.63 17.46 -6.05
C THR A 28 -28.49 18.93 -5.60
N SER A 29 -27.75 19.20 -4.54
CA SER A 29 -27.53 20.55 -4.03
C SER A 29 -26.52 21.29 -4.91
N ARG A 30 -26.97 22.35 -5.57
CA ARG A 30 -26.12 23.24 -6.37
C ARG A 30 -25.10 23.99 -5.51
N GLU A 31 -25.47 24.39 -4.31
CA GLU A 31 -24.59 25.06 -3.36
C GLU A 31 -23.46 24.10 -2.93
N PHE A 32 -23.79 22.88 -2.54
CA PHE A 32 -22.80 21.87 -2.19
C PHE A 32 -21.86 21.56 -3.35
N ALA A 33 -22.37 21.40 -4.56
CA ALA A 33 -21.59 21.18 -5.77
C ALA A 33 -20.61 22.34 -6.00
N ARG A 34 -21.08 23.60 -5.84
CA ARG A 34 -20.23 24.78 -6.01
C ARG A 34 -19.08 24.82 -4.99
N ASP A 35 -19.38 24.59 -3.74
CA ASP A 35 -18.36 24.59 -2.68
C ASP A 35 -17.32 23.47 -2.88
N TYR A 36 -17.79 22.28 -3.31
CA TYR A 36 -16.90 21.17 -3.62
C TYR A 36 -15.98 21.47 -4.80
N ILE A 37 -16.55 22.02 -5.88
CA ILE A 37 -15.78 22.41 -7.08
C ILE A 37 -14.78 23.51 -6.75
N ARG A 38 -15.17 24.52 -5.97
CA ARG A 38 -14.27 25.59 -5.53
C ARG A 38 -13.12 25.04 -4.67
N PHE A 39 -13.42 24.11 -3.77
CA PHE A 39 -12.39 23.43 -2.99
C PHE A 39 -11.38 22.73 -3.91
N LEU A 40 -11.85 21.93 -4.87
CA LEU A 40 -10.96 21.23 -5.81
C LEU A 40 -10.13 22.20 -6.67
N ARG A 41 -10.74 23.28 -7.15
CA ARG A 41 -10.01 24.33 -7.87
C ARG A 41 -8.95 25.00 -6.99
N GLY A 42 -9.27 25.26 -5.73
CA GLY A 42 -8.30 25.75 -4.74
C GLY A 42 -7.14 24.75 -4.50
N MET A 43 -7.38 23.47 -4.77
CA MET A 43 -6.35 22.41 -4.78
C MET A 43 -5.73 22.19 -6.18
N ASN A 44 -5.89 23.13 -7.10
CA ASN A 44 -5.33 23.09 -8.46
C ASN A 44 -5.84 21.97 -9.37
N VAL A 45 -6.96 21.34 -9.04
CA VAL A 45 -7.64 20.38 -9.91
C VAL A 45 -8.30 21.15 -11.05
N ASN A 46 -8.16 20.70 -12.29
CA ASN A 46 -8.72 21.35 -13.48
C ASN A 46 -9.72 20.47 -14.26
N ILE A 47 -9.81 19.18 -13.94
CA ILE A 47 -10.77 18.27 -14.57
C ILE A 47 -11.31 17.25 -13.56
N ILE A 48 -12.57 16.93 -13.68
CA ILE A 48 -13.21 15.97 -12.78
C ILE A 48 -14.12 14.98 -13.52
N ARG A 49 -14.35 13.87 -12.85
CA ARG A 49 -15.44 12.95 -13.12
C ARG A 49 -16.53 13.21 -12.09
N ILE A 50 -17.74 13.48 -12.53
CA ILE A 50 -18.84 13.89 -11.66
C ILE A 50 -20.03 12.92 -11.70
N PRO A 51 -20.98 13.04 -10.75
CA PRO A 51 -22.27 12.41 -10.84
C PRO A 51 -23.03 12.86 -12.11
N ASP A 52 -23.85 11.97 -12.67
CA ASP A 52 -24.81 12.26 -13.72
C ASP A 52 -25.93 13.14 -13.17
N ASN A 53 -25.65 14.43 -13.00
CA ASN A 53 -26.55 15.40 -12.38
C ASN A 53 -26.38 16.79 -12.99
N GLN A 54 -27.47 17.36 -13.47
CA GLN A 54 -27.48 18.67 -14.14
C GLN A 54 -26.90 19.79 -13.27
N ASN A 55 -27.22 19.81 -11.96
CA ASN A 55 -26.72 20.86 -11.08
C ASN A 55 -25.19 20.87 -10.99
N TRP A 56 -24.55 19.71 -11.03
CA TRP A 56 -23.10 19.62 -11.06
C TRP A 56 -22.52 20.11 -12.38
N MET A 57 -23.17 19.79 -13.50
CA MET A 57 -22.74 20.26 -14.83
C MET A 57 -22.82 21.78 -14.94
N ASP A 58 -23.94 22.37 -14.51
CA ASP A 58 -24.14 23.83 -14.52
C ASP A 58 -23.05 24.51 -13.66
N VAL A 59 -22.77 23.97 -12.49
CA VAL A 59 -21.73 24.52 -11.61
C VAL A 59 -20.34 24.36 -12.23
N CYS A 60 -20.05 23.28 -12.91
CA CYS A 60 -18.78 23.12 -13.62
C CYS A 60 -18.62 24.17 -14.72
N ASP A 61 -19.67 24.47 -15.46
CA ASP A 61 -19.67 25.54 -16.46
C ASP A 61 -19.42 26.92 -15.81
N GLU A 62 -20.09 27.22 -14.71
CA GLU A 62 -19.96 28.48 -13.98
C GLU A 62 -18.57 28.67 -13.36
N GLU A 63 -18.03 27.63 -12.76
CA GLU A 63 -16.75 27.68 -12.05
C GLU A 63 -15.56 27.37 -12.96
N GLY A 64 -15.78 27.03 -14.23
CA GLY A 64 -14.73 26.70 -15.21
C GLY A 64 -13.98 25.42 -14.87
N MET A 65 -14.67 24.38 -14.36
CA MET A 65 -14.11 23.07 -14.08
C MET A 65 -14.39 22.15 -15.27
N MET A 66 -13.34 21.65 -15.93
CA MET A 66 -13.49 20.68 -17.02
C MET A 66 -14.10 19.37 -16.52
N VAL A 67 -14.86 18.73 -17.38
CA VAL A 67 -15.53 17.47 -17.10
C VAL A 67 -15.20 16.45 -18.17
N PHE A 68 -14.95 15.28 -17.71
CA PHE A 68 -14.82 14.10 -18.52
C PHE A 68 -16.12 13.28 -18.35
N ALA A 69 -16.90 13.26 -19.41
CA ALA A 69 -18.30 12.96 -19.35
C ALA A 69 -18.67 11.62 -19.99
N GLY A 70 -19.64 10.96 -19.40
CA GLY A 70 -20.19 9.70 -19.86
C GLY A 70 -20.73 8.92 -18.66
N ARG A 71 -21.66 8.05 -18.94
CA ARG A 71 -22.20 7.14 -17.93
C ARG A 71 -21.26 5.97 -17.80
N TYR A 72 -20.38 6.03 -16.85
CA TYR A 72 -19.42 4.98 -16.51
C TYR A 72 -20.10 3.63 -16.26
N GLY A 73 -20.46 2.94 -17.29
CA GLY A 73 -21.15 1.68 -17.20
C GLY A 73 -21.19 0.96 -18.54
N ARG A 74 -21.97 -0.08 -18.60
CA ARG A 74 -22.22 -0.78 -19.87
C ARG A 74 -23.21 0.00 -20.70
N PRO A 75 -22.98 0.11 -22.01
CA PRO A 75 -24.00 0.61 -22.90
C PRO A 75 -25.31 -0.13 -22.67
N ARG A 76 -26.43 0.59 -22.73
CA ARG A 76 -27.74 -0.05 -22.66
C ARG A 76 -27.84 -1.15 -23.75
N ASN A 77 -28.52 -2.21 -23.45
CA ASN A 77 -28.65 -3.42 -24.29
C ASN A 77 -27.39 -4.31 -24.37
N ALA A 78 -26.31 -3.97 -23.63
CA ALA A 78 -25.17 -4.86 -23.52
C ALA A 78 -25.39 -5.91 -22.41
N THR A 79 -25.03 -7.14 -22.68
CA THR A 79 -24.92 -8.16 -21.62
C THR A 79 -23.55 -8.10 -20.97
N SER A 80 -23.35 -8.80 -19.87
CA SER A 80 -22.04 -8.87 -19.21
C SER A 80 -20.95 -9.46 -20.11
N ASN A 81 -21.35 -10.16 -21.14
CA ASN A 81 -20.46 -10.98 -21.97
C ASN A 81 -20.32 -10.45 -23.40
N GLN A 82 -21.29 -9.71 -23.91
CA GLN A 82 -21.32 -9.27 -25.29
C GLN A 82 -21.72 -7.78 -25.38
N PRO A 83 -21.12 -7.04 -26.33
CA PRO A 83 -21.60 -5.70 -26.67
C PRO A 83 -23.02 -5.75 -27.23
N PRO A 84 -23.68 -4.57 -27.40
CA PRO A 84 -24.93 -4.48 -28.13
C PRO A 84 -24.83 -5.08 -29.54
N GLN A 85 -25.85 -5.80 -29.98
CA GLN A 85 -25.86 -6.39 -31.31
C GLN A 85 -26.12 -5.36 -32.41
N ASP A 86 -27.01 -4.39 -32.16
CA ASP A 86 -27.30 -3.33 -33.09
C ASP A 86 -26.45 -2.09 -32.79
N LEU A 87 -25.42 -1.88 -33.58
CA LEU A 87 -24.50 -0.77 -33.46
C LEU A 87 -25.23 0.58 -33.59
N MET A 88 -26.13 0.74 -34.60
CA MET A 88 -26.77 2.03 -34.84
C MET A 88 -27.77 2.39 -33.77
N GLN A 89 -28.47 1.41 -33.23
CA GLN A 89 -29.32 1.63 -32.05
C GLN A 89 -28.49 2.05 -30.84
N ALA A 90 -27.34 1.42 -30.61
CA ALA A 90 -26.45 1.80 -29.53
C ALA A 90 -25.86 3.21 -29.71
N VAL A 91 -25.49 3.58 -30.93
CA VAL A 91 -25.00 4.93 -31.26
C VAL A 91 -26.08 5.99 -30.98
N GLU A 92 -27.33 5.73 -31.37
CA GLU A 92 -28.43 6.64 -31.05
C GLU A 92 -28.72 6.75 -29.53
N LEU A 93 -28.52 5.66 -28.78
CA LEU A 93 -28.60 5.70 -27.32
C LEU A 93 -27.46 6.52 -26.70
N TYR A 94 -26.25 6.41 -27.22
CA TYR A 94 -25.14 7.28 -26.83
C TYR A 94 -25.49 8.75 -27.07
N LYS A 95 -25.90 9.11 -28.30
CA LYS A 95 -26.25 10.50 -28.66
C LYS A 95 -27.36 11.08 -27.77
N LYS A 96 -28.38 10.29 -27.47
CA LYS A 96 -29.57 10.80 -26.73
C LYS A 96 -29.44 10.71 -25.22
N LYS A 97 -28.79 9.70 -24.69
CA LYS A 97 -28.90 9.36 -23.25
C LYS A 97 -27.57 9.31 -22.50
N GLU A 98 -26.48 8.96 -23.16
CA GLU A 98 -25.20 8.76 -22.45
C GLU A 98 -24.28 10.00 -22.58
N LEU A 99 -24.22 10.60 -23.75
CA LEU A 99 -23.36 11.75 -24.06
C LEU A 99 -24.14 13.03 -24.26
N GLY A 100 -25.34 12.93 -24.89
CA GLY A 100 -26.15 14.07 -25.22
C GLY A 100 -26.47 15.05 -24.09
N PRO A 101 -26.77 14.57 -22.88
CA PRO A 101 -26.96 15.46 -21.73
C PRO A 101 -25.74 16.32 -21.37
N PHE A 102 -24.54 15.89 -21.77
CA PHE A 102 -23.28 16.60 -21.50
C PHE A 102 -22.84 17.50 -22.65
N THR A 103 -23.35 17.27 -23.85
CA THR A 103 -22.95 18.02 -25.06
C THR A 103 -23.17 19.52 -25.00
N PRO A 104 -24.28 20.04 -24.38
CA PRO A 104 -24.51 21.50 -24.32
C PRO A 104 -23.53 22.21 -23.36
N HIS A 105 -22.81 21.45 -22.50
CA HIS A 105 -21.99 22.03 -21.48
C HIS A 105 -20.56 22.30 -21.98
N PRO A 106 -20.07 23.55 -21.97
CA PRO A 106 -18.72 23.88 -22.40
C PRO A 106 -17.66 23.29 -21.48
N SER A 107 -17.99 22.94 -20.24
CA SER A 107 -17.11 22.20 -19.33
C SER A 107 -16.79 20.78 -19.79
N THR A 108 -17.63 20.16 -20.60
CA THR A 108 -17.41 18.84 -21.17
C THR A 108 -16.28 18.87 -22.20
N VAL A 109 -15.15 18.23 -21.90
CA VAL A 109 -13.96 18.26 -22.78
C VAL A 109 -13.58 16.89 -23.31
N ILE A 110 -14.06 15.80 -22.73
CA ILE A 110 -13.78 14.41 -23.11
C ILE A 110 -15.07 13.59 -22.99
N TYR A 111 -15.32 12.73 -23.95
CA TYR A 111 -16.39 11.72 -23.90
C TYR A 111 -15.85 10.34 -23.52
N VAL A 112 -16.63 9.58 -22.76
CA VAL A 112 -16.31 8.21 -22.35
C VAL A 112 -17.44 7.28 -22.77
N LEU A 113 -17.09 6.27 -23.58
CA LEU A 113 -18.08 5.35 -24.14
C LEU A 113 -18.38 4.17 -23.21
N ALA A 114 -17.36 3.65 -22.55
CA ALA A 114 -17.48 2.53 -21.63
C ALA A 114 -16.43 2.60 -20.52
N ASN A 115 -16.66 1.88 -19.43
CA ASN A 115 -15.72 1.77 -18.32
C ASN A 115 -15.45 0.31 -17.98
N GLU A 116 -14.17 -0.07 -18.00
CA GLU A 116 -13.69 -1.40 -17.59
C GLU A 116 -14.39 -2.58 -18.26
N MET A 117 -14.74 -2.43 -19.54
CA MET A 117 -15.23 -3.57 -20.29
C MET A 117 -14.10 -4.58 -20.53
N PRO A 118 -14.40 -5.88 -20.57
CA PRO A 118 -13.40 -6.89 -20.84
C PRO A 118 -12.60 -6.61 -22.11
N PHE A 119 -11.30 -6.88 -22.12
CA PHE A 119 -10.42 -6.63 -23.26
C PHE A 119 -9.58 -7.86 -23.64
N SER A 120 -9.51 -8.87 -22.80
CA SER A 120 -8.85 -10.13 -23.06
C SER A 120 -9.82 -11.18 -23.59
N ASN A 121 -9.31 -12.15 -24.32
CA ASN A 121 -10.06 -13.24 -24.94
C ASN A 121 -11.04 -12.79 -26.05
N GLU A 122 -11.87 -13.68 -26.55
CA GLU A 122 -12.83 -13.41 -27.63
C GLU A 122 -13.87 -12.34 -27.24
N ARG A 123 -14.27 -12.32 -25.97
CA ARG A 123 -15.15 -11.30 -25.43
C ARG A 123 -14.53 -9.90 -25.53
N GLY A 124 -13.26 -9.79 -25.17
CA GLY A 124 -12.52 -8.54 -25.25
C GLY A 124 -12.39 -8.06 -26.68
N LYS A 125 -12.13 -8.96 -27.62
CA LYS A 125 -12.11 -8.64 -29.05
C LYS A 125 -13.46 -8.08 -29.54
N ALA A 126 -14.57 -8.71 -29.16
CA ALA A 126 -15.91 -8.25 -29.53
C ALA A 126 -16.19 -6.83 -28.98
N TRP A 127 -15.86 -6.57 -27.73
CA TRP A 127 -16.00 -5.24 -27.14
C TRP A 127 -15.11 -4.20 -27.82
N GLN A 128 -13.87 -4.54 -28.12
CA GLN A 128 -12.95 -3.65 -28.85
C GLN A 128 -13.46 -3.30 -30.25
N GLN A 129 -13.96 -4.27 -30.99
CA GLN A 129 -14.55 -4.06 -32.30
C GLN A 129 -15.79 -3.16 -32.25
N PHE A 130 -16.68 -3.42 -31.30
CA PHE A 130 -17.88 -2.61 -31.09
C PHE A 130 -17.55 -1.16 -30.73
N LEU A 131 -16.68 -0.94 -29.75
CA LEU A 131 -16.30 0.41 -29.31
C LEU A 131 -15.57 1.18 -30.41
N SER A 132 -14.75 0.51 -31.20
CA SER A 132 -14.11 1.13 -32.38
C SER A 132 -15.12 1.51 -33.44
N ALA A 133 -16.13 0.68 -33.67
CA ALA A 133 -17.20 0.98 -34.65
C ALA A 133 -18.12 2.13 -34.12
N ALA A 134 -18.49 2.07 -32.85
CA ALA A 134 -19.27 3.13 -32.22
C ALA A 134 -18.55 4.49 -32.24
N HIS A 135 -17.26 4.52 -31.96
CA HIS A 135 -16.46 5.74 -32.06
C HIS A 135 -16.47 6.33 -33.46
N LYS A 136 -16.31 5.52 -34.52
CA LYS A 136 -16.36 5.98 -35.92
C LYS A 136 -17.68 6.63 -36.30
N GLU A 137 -18.79 6.21 -35.71
CA GLU A 137 -20.10 6.81 -35.95
C GLU A 137 -20.34 8.05 -35.07
N LEU A 138 -19.86 8.03 -33.84
CA LEU A 138 -20.02 9.13 -32.91
C LEU A 138 -19.18 10.36 -33.28
N ILE A 139 -17.97 10.16 -33.79
CA ILE A 139 -17.13 11.27 -34.28
C ILE A 139 -17.75 12.04 -35.44
N LYS A 140 -18.63 11.42 -36.20
CA LYS A 140 -19.41 12.13 -37.24
C LYS A 140 -20.49 13.06 -36.66
N TRP A 141 -20.90 12.81 -35.42
CA TRP A 141 -21.88 13.60 -34.69
C TRP A 141 -21.22 14.73 -33.90
N ASP A 142 -20.09 14.44 -33.21
CA ASP A 142 -19.29 15.45 -32.54
C ASP A 142 -17.80 15.09 -32.66
N ASP A 143 -17.05 15.84 -33.45
CA ASP A 143 -15.61 15.72 -33.67
C ASP A 143 -14.81 16.77 -32.90
N THR A 144 -15.50 17.61 -32.08
CA THR A 144 -14.87 18.69 -31.33
C THR A 144 -14.26 18.23 -30.02
N ARG A 145 -14.65 17.05 -29.55
CA ARG A 145 -14.19 16.44 -28.30
C ARG A 145 -13.60 15.04 -28.51
N PRO A 146 -12.44 14.74 -27.94
CA PRO A 146 -11.88 13.41 -28.02
C PRO A 146 -12.67 12.40 -27.19
N TYR A 147 -12.56 11.14 -27.57
CA TYR A 147 -13.24 10.02 -26.94
C TYR A 147 -12.26 9.07 -26.23
N ILE A 148 -12.66 8.61 -25.05
CA ILE A 148 -12.14 7.41 -24.41
C ILE A 148 -13.09 6.26 -24.74
N GLY A 149 -12.61 5.25 -25.47
CA GLY A 149 -13.46 4.14 -25.87
C GLY A 149 -13.83 3.22 -24.71
N ASN A 150 -12.86 2.88 -23.91
CA ASN A 150 -13.02 2.03 -22.73
C ASN A 150 -12.09 2.52 -21.63
N ALA A 151 -12.61 3.26 -20.69
CA ALA A 151 -11.84 3.77 -19.58
C ALA A 151 -11.23 2.61 -18.79
N GLY A 152 -9.95 2.73 -18.48
CA GLY A 152 -9.20 1.77 -17.68
C GLY A 152 -8.50 0.67 -18.42
N TYR A 153 -9.02 0.27 -19.56
CA TYR A 153 -8.43 -0.82 -20.36
C TYR A 153 -7.99 -0.32 -21.72
N GLY A 154 -7.21 0.72 -21.75
CA GLY A 154 -6.65 1.47 -22.85
C GLY A 154 -6.40 0.71 -24.15
N LEU A 155 -7.44 0.22 -24.75
CA LEU A 155 -7.35 -0.52 -26.00
C LEU A 155 -7.30 0.46 -27.15
N GLY A 156 -6.14 0.84 -27.41
CA GLY A 156 -5.63 1.85 -28.29
C GLY A 156 -6.21 2.07 -29.65
N ARG A 157 -7.07 1.25 -30.14
CA ARG A 157 -7.73 1.46 -31.42
C ARG A 157 -9.19 1.86 -31.31
N SER A 158 -9.74 1.82 -30.10
CA SER A 158 -11.16 2.06 -29.90
C SER A 158 -11.55 3.54 -29.77
N ALA A 159 -10.56 4.46 -29.65
CA ALA A 159 -10.82 5.88 -29.54
C ALA A 159 -9.54 6.73 -29.64
N ASP A 160 -9.64 8.02 -29.23
CA ASP A 160 -8.57 9.01 -29.39
C ASP A 160 -7.56 8.98 -28.24
N ILE A 161 -7.99 8.56 -27.07
CA ILE A 161 -7.18 8.55 -25.85
C ILE A 161 -6.96 7.12 -25.37
N TYR A 162 -5.71 6.81 -25.00
CA TYR A 162 -5.34 5.59 -24.31
C TYR A 162 -5.49 5.78 -22.80
N ASP A 163 -6.58 5.31 -22.27
CA ASP A 163 -6.89 5.49 -20.85
C ASP A 163 -6.62 4.22 -20.04
N VAL A 164 -6.10 4.39 -18.83
CA VAL A 164 -5.62 3.29 -17.98
C VAL A 164 -6.14 3.46 -16.56
N HIS A 165 -6.63 2.38 -15.96
CA HIS A 165 -6.89 2.30 -14.53
C HIS A 165 -5.80 1.46 -13.87
N ARG A 166 -5.00 2.05 -13.00
CA ARG A 166 -3.91 1.39 -12.32
C ARG A 166 -3.73 1.91 -10.91
N TYR A 167 -3.83 0.97 -9.98
CA TYR A 167 -3.70 1.22 -8.55
C TYR A 167 -2.37 0.65 -8.02
N TRP A 168 -1.29 0.92 -8.76
CA TRP A 168 0.04 0.46 -8.38
C TRP A 168 0.46 1.04 -7.05
N GLY A 169 0.99 0.16 -6.18
CA GLY A 169 1.36 0.53 -4.82
C GLY A 169 0.19 0.56 -3.85
N TRP A 170 -1.05 0.34 -4.34
CA TRP A 170 -2.22 0.28 -3.48
C TRP A 170 -2.87 -1.11 -3.49
N TYR A 171 -3.53 -1.50 -4.57
CA TYR A 171 -4.19 -2.81 -4.66
C TYR A 171 -3.29 -3.91 -5.20
N TYR A 172 -2.32 -3.57 -6.01
CA TYR A 172 -1.40 -4.51 -6.65
C TYR A 172 -0.11 -3.80 -7.07
N ASN A 173 0.91 -4.57 -7.32
CA ASN A 173 2.24 -4.10 -7.66
C ASN A 173 2.83 -3.14 -6.62
N THR A 174 3.96 -2.56 -6.93
CA THR A 174 4.58 -1.48 -6.18
C THR A 174 4.38 -0.16 -6.92
N PHE A 175 4.39 0.97 -6.20
CA PHE A 175 4.29 2.29 -6.83
C PHE A 175 5.45 2.56 -7.80
N LEU A 176 6.58 1.88 -7.63
CA LEU A 176 7.72 1.96 -8.55
C LEU A 176 7.36 1.57 -9.98
N THR A 177 6.27 0.84 -10.17
CA THR A 177 5.76 0.49 -11.49
C THR A 177 5.38 1.72 -12.33
N TYR A 178 5.10 2.86 -11.69
CA TYR A 178 4.91 4.13 -12.39
C TYR A 178 6.17 4.60 -13.15
N LEU A 179 7.35 4.13 -12.79
CA LEU A 179 8.60 4.45 -13.51
C LEU A 179 8.59 3.99 -14.96
N ASN A 180 7.79 2.98 -15.30
CA ASN A 180 7.61 2.55 -16.69
C ASN A 180 6.99 3.61 -17.59
N LEU A 181 6.33 4.62 -17.01
CA LEU A 181 5.78 5.75 -17.78
C LEU A 181 6.84 6.60 -18.45
N ARG A 182 8.10 6.51 -18.04
CA ARG A 182 9.21 7.17 -18.73
C ARG A 182 9.44 6.62 -20.11
N ASP A 183 9.17 5.32 -20.34
CA ASP A 183 9.36 4.71 -21.63
C ASP A 183 8.21 5.09 -22.57
N MET A 184 8.55 5.84 -23.61
CA MET A 184 7.59 6.25 -24.64
C MET A 184 6.99 5.06 -25.41
N ASN A 185 7.70 3.93 -25.43
CA ASN A 185 7.25 2.71 -26.08
C ASN A 185 6.39 1.83 -25.17
N ALA A 186 6.36 2.09 -23.89
CA ALA A 186 5.42 1.44 -23.00
C ALA A 186 3.98 1.73 -23.49
N TRP A 187 3.20 0.68 -23.66
CA TRP A 187 1.83 0.77 -24.19
C TRP A 187 1.72 1.40 -25.60
N GLN A 188 2.67 1.11 -26.48
CA GLN A 188 2.45 1.38 -27.88
C GLN A 188 1.37 0.47 -28.45
N ASN A 189 0.43 1.10 -29.12
CA ASN A 189 -0.49 0.40 -29.98
C ASN A 189 0.06 0.43 -31.39
N GLU A 190 -0.03 -0.70 -32.09
CA GLU A 190 0.35 -0.79 -33.49
C GLU A 190 -0.15 0.43 -34.27
N GLY A 191 0.74 1.34 -34.59
CA GLY A 191 0.54 2.44 -35.53
C GLY A 191 -0.18 3.69 -35.03
N LYS A 192 -0.48 3.86 -33.73
CA LYS A 192 -1.08 5.11 -33.21
C LYS A 192 -0.31 5.65 -32.02
N VAL A 193 0.01 6.92 -32.08
CA VAL A 193 0.50 7.71 -30.95
C VAL A 193 -0.71 8.40 -30.31
N GLN A 194 -1.22 7.82 -29.23
CA GLN A 194 -2.36 8.39 -28.48
C GLN A 194 -1.86 9.06 -27.21
N ALA A 195 -2.60 10.09 -26.78
CA ALA A 195 -2.42 10.62 -25.42
C ALA A 195 -2.72 9.54 -24.38
N ILE A 196 -1.95 9.50 -23.31
CA ILE A 196 -2.13 8.57 -22.20
C ILE A 196 -2.74 9.32 -21.02
N THR A 197 -3.86 8.77 -20.51
CA THR A 197 -4.48 9.24 -19.27
C THR A 197 -4.62 8.08 -18.28
N PHE A 198 -4.55 8.39 -17.00
CA PHE A 198 -4.93 7.48 -15.93
C PHE A 198 -6.15 8.09 -15.23
N THR A 199 -7.35 7.63 -15.57
CA THR A 199 -8.57 8.17 -14.98
C THR A 199 -9.02 7.46 -13.70
N GLU A 200 -8.34 6.40 -13.33
CA GLU A 200 -8.40 5.80 -12.00
C GLU A 200 -7.03 5.28 -11.57
N CYS A 201 -6.55 5.76 -10.44
CA CYS A 201 -5.27 5.36 -9.85
C CYS A 201 -5.22 5.74 -8.37
N VAL A 202 -4.13 5.42 -7.69
CA VAL A 202 -3.88 5.65 -6.26
C VAL A 202 -4.79 4.78 -5.38
N GLY A 203 -6.10 4.97 -5.42
CA GLY A 203 -7.06 4.21 -4.61
C GLY A 203 -7.16 4.72 -3.18
N ASN A 204 -8.23 4.46 -2.56
CA ASN A 204 -8.47 4.47 -1.12
C ASN A 204 -9.96 4.57 -0.76
N TYR A 205 -10.40 3.72 0.15
CA TYR A 205 -11.74 3.75 0.73
C TYR A 205 -11.70 3.82 2.27
N THR A 206 -10.67 4.42 2.82
CA THR A 206 -10.51 4.54 4.26
C THR A 206 -11.35 5.67 4.84
N GLY A 207 -11.69 5.56 6.11
CA GLY A 207 -12.28 6.62 6.91
C GLY A 207 -11.28 7.74 7.24
N ILE A 208 -11.69 8.69 8.06
CA ILE A 208 -10.85 9.80 8.53
C ILE A 208 -9.70 9.34 9.37
N ASP A 209 -9.95 8.30 10.14
CA ASP A 209 -8.96 7.64 10.96
C ASP A 209 -8.01 6.73 10.15
N GLY A 210 -8.16 6.70 8.82
CA GLY A 210 -7.39 5.87 7.91
C GLY A 210 -7.76 4.39 7.95
N ARG A 211 -8.75 4.01 8.75
CA ARG A 211 -9.26 2.65 8.79
C ARG A 211 -10.20 2.41 7.61
N TYR A 212 -10.40 1.15 7.30
CA TYR A 212 -11.32 0.78 6.25
C TYR A 212 -12.72 1.35 6.51
N ASN A 213 -13.28 1.98 5.49
CA ASN A 213 -14.62 2.52 5.54
C ASN A 213 -15.60 1.58 4.85
N LEU A 214 -16.56 1.07 5.61
CA LEU A 214 -17.63 0.21 5.14
C LEU A 214 -18.53 0.85 4.08
N CYS A 215 -18.50 2.16 4.00
CA CYS A 215 -19.21 2.89 2.94
C CYS A 215 -18.62 2.64 1.55
N SER A 216 -17.43 2.03 1.46
CA SER A 216 -16.93 1.57 0.18
C SER A 216 -17.81 0.43 -0.31
N ARG A 217 -18.47 0.64 -1.41
CA ARG A 217 -19.44 -0.30 -1.98
C ARG A 217 -18.84 -1.50 -2.68
N THR A 218 -17.59 -1.73 -2.56
CA THR A 218 -17.00 -2.89 -3.17
C THR A 218 -17.49 -4.14 -2.47
N LYS A 219 -18.57 -4.67 -2.97
CA LYS A 219 -19.09 -5.98 -2.60
C LYS A 219 -18.14 -7.13 -2.95
N GLN A 220 -17.01 -6.82 -3.56
CA GLN A 220 -16.04 -7.83 -3.93
C GLN A 220 -15.14 -8.10 -2.73
N PRO A 221 -15.22 -9.30 -2.17
CA PRO A 221 -14.22 -9.73 -1.22
C PRO A 221 -12.85 -9.50 -1.84
N GLY A 222 -12.00 -8.75 -1.21
CA GLY A 222 -10.66 -8.51 -1.71
C GLY A 222 -10.30 -7.15 -2.23
N SER A 223 -11.25 -6.37 -2.69
CA SER A 223 -10.97 -5.01 -3.13
C SER A 223 -10.53 -4.09 -2.00
N GLN A 224 -10.94 -4.39 -0.79
CA GLN A 224 -10.59 -3.63 0.40
C GLN A 224 -9.25 -4.03 1.02
N LYS A 225 -8.69 -5.14 0.61
CA LYS A 225 -7.61 -5.78 1.32
C LYS A 225 -6.28 -5.16 1.23
N CYS A 226 -6.06 -4.51 0.17
CA CYS A 226 -4.76 -3.98 -0.12
C CYS A 226 -4.63 -2.52 0.29
N TRP A 227 -5.61 -2.02 1.02
CA TRP A 227 -5.65 -0.60 1.35
C TRP A 227 -4.57 -0.17 2.34
N THR A 228 -4.06 -1.09 3.12
CA THR A 228 -2.87 -0.84 3.96
C THR A 228 -1.63 -1.51 3.41
N GLY A 229 -1.81 -2.43 2.48
CA GLY A 229 -0.82 -3.21 1.75
C GLY A 229 0.56 -3.36 2.34
N HIS A 230 1.32 -2.33 2.27
CA HIS A 230 2.71 -2.31 2.67
C HIS A 230 2.96 -1.63 4.02
N LEU A 231 1.93 -1.33 4.79
CA LEU A 231 2.07 -0.56 6.01
C LEU A 231 1.96 -1.41 7.28
N PRO A 232 2.64 -1.01 8.36
CA PRO A 232 2.49 -1.64 9.66
C PRO A 232 1.04 -1.64 10.14
N ASN A 233 0.56 -2.79 10.61
CA ASN A 233 -0.84 -2.93 11.00
C ASN A 233 -1.24 -2.08 12.22
N GLU A 234 -0.33 -1.88 13.14
CA GLU A 234 -0.58 -1.09 14.34
C GLU A 234 -0.75 0.41 14.04
N ARG A 235 -0.29 0.86 12.88
CA ARG A 235 -0.47 2.24 12.39
C ARG A 235 -1.40 2.34 11.20
N GLN A 236 -2.26 1.36 11.00
CA GLN A 236 -3.12 1.32 9.82
C GLN A 236 -3.89 2.62 9.59
N GLY A 237 -4.44 3.20 10.66
CA GLY A 237 -5.23 4.42 10.55
C GLY A 237 -4.41 5.57 9.98
N GLU A 238 -3.54 6.10 10.77
CA GLU A 238 -2.70 7.25 10.43
C GLU A 238 -1.78 6.95 9.24
N ALA A 239 -1.08 5.82 9.29
CA ALA A 239 -0.16 5.43 8.21
C ALA A 239 -0.86 5.22 6.87
N ALA A 240 -2.11 4.78 6.83
CA ALA A 240 -2.86 4.66 5.59
C ALA A 240 -3.19 6.02 4.97
N LEU A 241 -3.49 7.02 5.79
CA LEU A 241 -3.73 8.40 5.32
C LEU A 241 -2.44 9.04 4.79
N GLU A 242 -1.33 8.87 5.51
CA GLU A 242 -0.01 9.34 5.09
C GLU A 242 0.42 8.65 3.78
N TYR A 243 0.23 7.33 3.70
CA TYR A 243 0.57 6.57 2.50
C TYR A 243 -0.30 6.94 1.31
N GLN A 244 -1.57 7.27 1.51
CA GLN A 244 -2.41 7.79 0.44
C GLN A 244 -1.86 9.12 -0.11
N ALA A 245 -1.48 10.04 0.76
CA ALA A 245 -0.88 11.31 0.37
C ALA A 245 0.47 11.10 -0.35
N PHE A 246 1.32 10.20 0.17
CA PHE A 246 2.57 9.80 -0.46
C PHE A 246 2.36 9.22 -1.87
N MET A 247 1.38 8.31 -2.02
CA MET A 247 1.07 7.72 -3.32
C MET A 247 0.54 8.76 -4.31
N LEU A 248 -0.33 9.64 -3.84
CA LEU A 248 -0.87 10.71 -4.67
C LEU A 248 0.23 11.66 -5.13
N LYS A 249 1.11 12.08 -4.21
CA LYS A 249 2.28 12.91 -4.53
C LYS A 249 3.14 12.26 -5.62
N ASN A 250 3.59 11.05 -5.37
CA ASN A 250 4.52 10.38 -6.27
C ASN A 250 3.88 10.08 -7.64
N ALA A 251 2.66 9.55 -7.69
CA ALA A 251 2.01 9.23 -8.95
C ALA A 251 1.77 10.48 -9.81
N THR A 252 1.23 11.55 -9.22
CA THR A 252 0.89 12.77 -9.97
C THR A 252 2.14 13.54 -10.40
N GLU A 253 3.15 13.64 -9.55
CA GLU A 253 4.39 14.33 -9.89
C GLU A 253 5.21 13.55 -10.93
N MET A 254 5.30 12.21 -10.84
CA MET A 254 5.93 11.37 -11.87
C MET A 254 5.25 11.56 -13.23
N PHE A 255 3.93 11.56 -13.28
CA PHE A 255 3.19 11.78 -14.53
C PHE A 255 3.53 13.11 -15.18
N ARG A 256 3.70 14.16 -14.38
CA ARG A 256 4.00 15.50 -14.88
C ARG A 256 5.45 15.64 -15.33
N ARG A 257 6.42 15.21 -14.50
CA ARG A 257 7.85 15.36 -14.84
C ARG A 257 8.30 14.40 -15.95
N PHE A 258 7.68 13.21 -16.07
CA PHE A 258 8.04 12.25 -17.10
C PHE A 258 7.60 12.66 -18.52
N ARG A 259 6.84 13.73 -18.67
CA ARG A 259 6.53 14.29 -20.01
C ARG A 259 7.78 14.65 -20.80
N THR A 260 8.89 14.93 -20.16
CA THR A 260 10.20 15.14 -20.82
C THR A 260 10.60 13.91 -21.65
N HIS A 261 10.32 12.73 -21.13
CA HIS A 261 10.67 11.45 -21.76
C HIS A 261 9.51 10.86 -22.56
N ASN A 262 8.29 11.07 -22.10
CA ASN A 262 7.08 10.54 -22.71
C ASN A 262 6.02 11.64 -22.90
N PRO A 263 6.06 12.38 -24.01
CA PRO A 263 5.12 13.48 -24.27
C PRO A 263 3.67 13.02 -24.47
N ARG A 264 3.41 11.71 -24.50
CA ARG A 264 2.06 11.15 -24.54
C ARG A 264 1.30 11.29 -23.22
N LEU A 265 2.01 11.50 -22.10
CA LEU A 265 1.39 11.64 -20.78
C LEU A 265 0.59 12.94 -20.73
N ALA A 266 -0.75 12.83 -20.73
CA ALA A 266 -1.66 13.95 -20.88
C ALA A 266 -2.48 14.26 -19.63
N GLY A 267 -2.63 13.31 -18.72
CA GLY A 267 -3.42 13.54 -17.52
C GLY A 267 -3.49 12.37 -16.56
N ILE A 268 -3.74 12.69 -15.30
CA ILE A 268 -3.91 11.72 -14.22
C ILE A 268 -5.05 12.15 -13.31
N MET A 269 -5.94 11.21 -12.97
CA MET A 269 -7.08 11.40 -12.07
C MET A 269 -7.04 10.34 -10.99
N PRO A 270 -6.44 10.59 -9.83
CA PRO A 270 -6.56 9.69 -8.70
C PRO A 270 -8.02 9.41 -8.37
N PHE A 271 -8.34 8.13 -8.27
CA PHE A 271 -9.64 7.63 -7.87
C PHE A 271 -9.63 7.43 -6.36
N THR A 272 -9.79 8.55 -5.66
CA THR A 272 -9.62 8.61 -4.24
C THR A 272 -10.76 9.35 -3.57
N ILE A 273 -11.21 8.83 -2.44
CA ILE A 273 -12.15 9.52 -1.58
C ILE A 273 -11.35 10.50 -0.73
N LEU A 274 -11.49 11.78 -1.03
CA LEU A 274 -10.76 12.86 -0.33
C LEU A 274 -11.39 13.23 1.01
N PHE A 275 -12.65 12.91 1.17
CA PHE A 275 -13.43 13.15 2.38
C PHE A 275 -14.00 11.81 2.86
N HIS A 276 -14.32 11.71 4.13
CA HIS A 276 -14.75 10.44 4.70
C HIS A 276 -15.96 10.54 5.60
N ASN A 277 -16.38 11.71 5.92
CA ASN A 277 -17.50 11.96 6.80
C ASN A 277 -18.68 12.57 6.02
N TRP A 278 -19.47 11.76 5.39
CA TRP A 278 -20.66 12.24 4.67
C TRP A 278 -21.98 11.89 5.34
N ASP A 279 -21.97 11.07 6.37
CA ASP A 279 -23.17 10.78 7.16
C ASP A 279 -23.51 11.96 8.06
N GLY A 280 -24.78 12.42 8.01
CA GLY A 280 -25.26 13.55 8.81
C GLY A 280 -24.78 14.93 8.36
N ILE A 281 -24.02 15.02 7.28
CA ILE A 281 -23.52 16.26 6.70
C ILE A 281 -24.65 17.06 6.07
N ARG A 282 -24.73 18.36 6.39
CA ARG A 282 -25.75 19.29 5.88
C ARG A 282 -25.20 20.30 4.89
N ASN A 283 -23.91 20.55 4.89
CA ASN A 283 -23.24 21.47 3.97
C ASN A 283 -21.77 21.08 3.82
N PHE A 284 -21.08 21.67 2.87
CA PHE A 284 -19.68 21.38 2.57
C PHE A 284 -18.73 21.77 3.71
N ALA A 285 -19.01 22.79 4.49
CA ALA A 285 -18.14 23.24 5.58
C ALA A 285 -17.97 22.17 6.68
N GLN A 286 -18.88 21.21 6.75
CA GLN A 286 -18.77 20.07 7.67
C GLN A 286 -17.94 18.91 7.11
N MET A 287 -17.57 18.96 5.83
CA MET A 287 -16.68 17.97 5.25
C MET A 287 -15.27 18.07 5.83
N ARG A 288 -14.65 16.94 6.12
CA ARG A 288 -13.28 16.88 6.65
C ARG A 288 -12.33 16.29 5.62
N PRO A 289 -11.45 17.13 5.03
CA PRO A 289 -10.49 16.65 4.05
C PRO A 289 -9.43 15.73 4.69
N LYS A 290 -9.03 14.70 3.95
CA LYS A 290 -7.87 13.88 4.28
C LYS A 290 -6.56 14.58 3.88
N PRO A 291 -5.39 14.15 4.41
CA PRO A 291 -4.09 14.68 3.97
C PRO A 291 -3.89 14.65 2.45
N ALA A 292 -4.39 13.63 1.77
CA ALA A 292 -4.35 13.51 0.31
C ALA A 292 -5.04 14.67 -0.42
N ALA A 293 -6.09 15.25 0.14
CA ALA A 293 -6.76 16.41 -0.46
C ALA A 293 -5.84 17.63 -0.54
N TYR A 294 -5.09 17.88 0.52
CA TYR A 294 -4.11 18.98 0.55
C TYR A 294 -2.90 18.69 -0.33
N GLN A 295 -2.54 17.41 -0.49
CA GLN A 295 -1.46 17.01 -1.38
C GLN A 295 -1.74 17.38 -2.84
N TYR A 296 -2.99 17.42 -3.29
CA TYR A 296 -3.33 17.97 -4.61
C TYR A 296 -2.86 19.42 -4.75
N GLY A 297 -3.10 20.25 -3.74
CA GLY A 297 -2.71 21.65 -3.75
C GLY A 297 -1.20 21.84 -4.01
N ILE A 298 -0.39 20.88 -3.58
CA ILE A 298 1.05 20.87 -3.80
C ILE A 298 1.41 20.27 -5.17
N SER A 299 0.98 19.05 -5.43
CA SER A 299 1.38 18.29 -6.63
C SER A 299 0.76 18.82 -7.92
N TYR A 300 -0.34 19.56 -7.83
CA TYR A 300 -1.06 20.12 -8.96
C TYR A 300 -0.86 21.63 -9.14
N GLN A 301 0.09 22.24 -8.43
CA GLN A 301 0.45 23.62 -8.70
C GLN A 301 0.67 23.84 -10.21
N PRO A 302 0.15 24.90 -10.82
CA PRO A 302 0.35 25.19 -12.26
C PRO A 302 1.81 25.18 -12.65
N VAL A 303 2.64 25.93 -11.94
CA VAL A 303 4.10 25.74 -11.97
C VAL A 303 4.45 24.80 -10.83
N LEU A 304 5.03 23.65 -11.14
CA LEU A 304 5.38 22.64 -10.15
C LEU A 304 6.89 22.57 -9.99
N LEU A 305 7.36 22.74 -8.77
CA LEU A 305 8.64 22.21 -8.33
C LEU A 305 8.44 20.78 -7.86
N SER A 306 9.21 19.83 -8.37
CA SER A 306 9.14 18.44 -7.93
C SER A 306 10.53 17.92 -7.57
N TRP A 307 10.61 17.28 -6.43
CA TRP A 307 11.80 16.59 -5.96
C TRP A 307 11.79 15.14 -6.44
N GLU A 308 12.85 14.71 -7.10
CA GLU A 308 13.08 13.30 -7.38
C GLU A 308 14.23 12.82 -6.52
N SER A 309 13.90 12.16 -5.43
CA SER A 309 14.87 11.63 -4.49
C SER A 309 14.66 10.13 -4.29
N TRP A 310 15.74 9.38 -4.46
CA TRP A 310 15.79 7.93 -4.26
C TRP A 310 16.69 7.56 -3.08
N GLN A 311 17.30 8.55 -2.49
CA GLN A 311 18.07 8.47 -1.25
C GLN A 311 17.20 9.05 -0.13
N MET A 312 16.54 8.16 0.61
CA MET A 312 15.59 8.56 1.66
C MET A 312 16.24 8.74 3.03
N ASN A 313 17.38 8.07 3.23
CA ASN A 313 18.16 8.11 4.46
C ASN A 313 19.61 8.44 4.13
N VAL A 314 20.24 9.29 4.92
CA VAL A 314 21.63 9.69 4.68
C VAL A 314 22.38 9.85 6.00
N ARG A 315 23.67 9.62 6.02
CA ARG A 315 24.53 9.95 7.18
C ARG A 315 24.91 11.43 7.18
N ALA A 316 24.96 12.02 8.35
CA ALA A 316 25.65 13.30 8.55
C ALA A 316 27.10 13.20 8.02
N GLY A 317 27.56 14.25 7.34
CA GLY A 317 28.85 14.25 6.65
C GLY A 317 28.83 13.71 5.22
N ASN A 318 27.78 12.99 4.82
CA ASN A 318 27.63 12.47 3.46
C ASN A 318 26.91 13.45 2.52
N VAL A 319 26.90 13.12 1.24
CA VAL A 319 26.21 13.89 0.21
C VAL A 319 24.83 13.27 -0.03
N PHE A 320 23.80 14.09 0.12
CA PHE A 320 22.45 13.76 -0.31
C PHE A 320 22.26 14.16 -1.79
N SER A 321 21.74 13.24 -2.58
CA SER A 321 21.52 13.44 -4.01
C SER A 321 20.03 13.48 -4.35
N SER A 322 19.62 14.42 -5.19
CA SER A 322 18.26 14.57 -5.70
C SER A 322 18.29 15.16 -7.10
N VAL A 323 17.17 15.12 -7.80
CA VAL A 323 16.95 15.90 -9.02
C VAL A 323 15.82 16.89 -8.78
N LEU A 324 16.07 18.14 -9.06
CA LEU A 324 15.05 19.18 -9.12
C LEU A 324 14.38 19.16 -10.49
N HIS A 325 13.07 19.07 -10.50
CA HIS A 325 12.28 19.23 -11.72
C HIS A 325 11.39 20.46 -11.61
N VAL A 326 11.25 21.19 -12.69
CA VAL A 326 10.27 22.26 -12.84
C VAL A 326 9.37 21.93 -14.04
N VAL A 327 8.07 21.95 -13.79
CA VAL A 327 7.06 21.74 -14.82
C VAL A 327 6.21 23.00 -14.93
N ASN A 328 6.11 23.58 -16.12
CA ASN A 328 5.32 24.78 -16.34
C ASN A 328 3.99 24.45 -17.06
N ASP A 329 2.94 24.26 -16.28
CA ASP A 329 1.55 24.12 -16.76
C ASP A 329 0.71 25.35 -16.35
N ASP A 330 1.27 26.56 -16.50
CA ASP A 330 0.61 27.81 -16.10
C ASP A 330 -0.80 27.93 -16.70
N ASP A 331 -1.78 28.19 -15.86
CA ASP A 331 -3.21 28.19 -16.26
C ASP A 331 -3.56 29.27 -17.28
N GLN A 332 -2.71 30.30 -17.46
CA GLN A 332 -2.86 31.34 -18.45
C GLN A 332 -1.98 31.11 -19.69
N GLY A 333 -1.19 30.03 -19.70
CA GLY A 333 -0.33 29.68 -20.82
C GLY A 333 0.93 30.56 -20.93
N ARG A 334 1.46 31.05 -19.81
CA ARG A 334 2.62 31.92 -19.76
C ARG A 334 3.92 31.14 -19.60
N ASP A 335 4.96 31.65 -20.19
CA ASP A 335 6.32 31.20 -19.95
C ASP A 335 6.77 31.56 -18.53
N LEU A 336 7.55 30.70 -17.92
CA LEU A 336 8.24 30.99 -16.66
C LEU A 336 9.57 31.69 -16.97
N THR A 337 9.65 32.94 -16.61
CA THR A 337 10.83 33.80 -16.84
C THR A 337 11.20 34.55 -15.57
N ASP A 338 12.43 35.05 -15.48
CA ASP A 338 12.93 35.78 -14.30
C ASP A 338 12.64 34.99 -13.00
N ALA A 339 13.04 33.72 -13.00
CA ALA A 339 12.71 32.80 -11.92
C ALA A 339 13.96 32.15 -11.33
N ARG A 340 13.88 31.80 -10.06
CA ARG A 340 14.88 31.01 -9.33
C ARG A 340 14.24 30.08 -8.33
N ILE A 341 14.93 29.00 -8.01
CA ILE A 341 14.57 28.11 -6.90
C ILE A 341 15.40 28.53 -5.69
N VAL A 342 14.75 28.83 -4.59
CA VAL A 342 15.39 28.93 -3.27
C VAL A 342 15.06 27.64 -2.53
N TRP A 343 16.08 26.94 -2.04
CA TRP A 343 15.85 25.71 -1.30
C TRP A 343 16.60 25.71 0.03
N ALA A 344 16.08 24.96 0.99
CA ALA A 344 16.69 24.74 2.28
C ALA A 344 16.42 23.33 2.78
N LEU A 345 17.40 22.74 3.43
CA LEU A 345 17.26 21.57 4.27
C LEU A 345 16.97 22.07 5.69
N GLU A 346 15.75 21.82 6.15
CA GLU A 346 15.22 22.35 7.41
C GLU A 346 15.09 21.24 8.45
N ASP A 347 15.37 21.55 9.71
CA ASP A 347 15.08 20.68 10.85
C ASP A 347 13.57 20.65 11.18
N ILE A 348 13.19 19.90 12.20
CA ILE A 348 11.79 19.80 12.67
C ILE A 348 11.21 21.14 13.13
N ASN A 349 12.05 22.09 13.54
CA ASN A 349 11.67 23.45 13.91
C ASN A 349 11.65 24.39 12.73
N ARG A 350 11.89 23.89 11.49
CA ARG A 350 12.01 24.67 10.27
C ARG A 350 13.20 25.62 10.24
N ILE A 351 14.25 25.28 10.97
CA ILE A 351 15.51 26.02 10.94
C ILE A 351 16.38 25.43 9.82
N PRO A 352 16.81 26.26 8.85
CA PRO A 352 17.69 25.79 7.79
C PRO A 352 19.06 25.39 8.32
N ILE A 353 19.53 24.20 7.97
CA ILE A 353 20.90 23.75 8.22
C ILE A 353 21.80 23.95 7.00
N VAL A 354 21.22 23.83 5.81
CA VAL A 354 21.87 24.14 4.52
C VAL A 354 20.83 24.77 3.61
N SER A 355 21.22 25.79 2.87
CA SER A 355 20.35 26.43 1.88
C SER A 355 21.17 26.99 0.71
N ASP A 356 20.54 27.10 -0.45
CA ASP A 356 21.13 27.69 -1.63
C ASP A 356 20.05 28.16 -2.63
N THR A 357 20.49 28.75 -3.74
CA THR A 357 19.63 29.25 -4.78
C THR A 357 20.10 28.77 -6.16
N VAL A 358 19.17 28.26 -6.94
CA VAL A 358 19.39 27.79 -8.31
C VAL A 358 18.66 28.72 -9.28
N PRO A 359 19.37 29.46 -10.17
CA PRO A 359 18.72 30.26 -11.19
C PRO A 359 18.02 29.35 -12.21
N LEU A 360 16.84 29.77 -12.67
CA LEU A 360 16.10 29.03 -13.70
C LEU A 360 16.29 29.71 -15.07
N PRO A 361 16.47 28.92 -16.13
CA PRO A 361 16.36 29.46 -17.50
C PRO A 361 14.89 29.82 -17.78
N LYS A 362 14.64 30.45 -18.91
CA LYS A 362 13.27 30.54 -19.42
C LYS A 362 12.70 29.15 -19.67
N ILE A 363 11.58 28.81 -19.03
CA ILE A 363 10.84 27.56 -19.24
C ILE A 363 9.55 27.89 -19.96
N PRO A 364 9.38 27.50 -21.24
CA PRO A 364 8.18 27.85 -21.99
C PRO A 364 6.94 27.20 -21.35
N TYR A 365 5.78 27.75 -21.68
CA TYR A 365 4.52 27.12 -21.33
C TYR A 365 4.49 25.65 -21.79
N TYR A 366 3.97 24.79 -20.95
CA TYR A 366 3.92 23.32 -21.13
C TYR A 366 5.31 22.65 -21.18
N GLY A 367 6.36 23.40 -20.89
CA GLY A 367 7.72 22.89 -20.85
C GLY A 367 8.11 22.31 -19.50
N THR A 368 9.22 21.61 -19.50
CA THR A 368 9.85 21.03 -18.32
C THR A 368 11.34 21.38 -18.28
N TRP A 369 11.91 21.40 -17.08
CA TRP A 369 13.33 21.56 -16.86
C TRP A 369 13.77 20.75 -15.66
N SER A 370 14.99 20.26 -15.64
CA SER A 370 15.54 19.52 -14.51
C SER A 370 17.04 19.77 -14.35
N THR A 371 17.50 19.61 -13.10
CA THR A 371 18.93 19.64 -12.77
C THR A 371 19.23 18.73 -11.57
N PRO A 372 20.35 18.01 -11.58
CA PRO A 372 20.80 17.29 -10.40
C PRO A 372 21.19 18.28 -9.30
N LEU A 373 20.92 17.91 -8.07
CA LEU A 373 21.28 18.62 -6.86
C LEU A 373 22.03 17.69 -5.91
N ARG A 374 23.19 18.14 -5.45
CA ARG A 374 24.01 17.43 -4.47
C ARG A 374 24.19 18.31 -3.24
N ILE A 375 23.75 17.85 -2.09
CA ILE A 375 23.73 18.59 -0.83
C ILE A 375 24.72 17.93 0.12
N ALA A 376 25.77 18.64 0.49
CA ALA A 376 26.65 18.18 1.57
C ALA A 376 25.92 18.36 2.91
N VAL A 377 25.61 17.27 3.56
CA VAL A 377 24.99 17.28 4.90
C VAL A 377 26.12 17.56 5.92
N PRO A 378 26.00 18.58 6.78
CA PRO A 378 27.05 18.84 7.79
C PRO A 378 27.30 17.64 8.70
N THR A 379 28.55 17.47 9.11
CA THR A 379 28.98 16.33 9.93
C THR A 379 28.39 16.31 11.33
N ASP A 380 28.07 17.48 11.86
CA ASP A 380 27.48 17.70 13.18
C ASP A 380 25.94 17.69 13.18
N THR A 381 25.33 17.33 12.04
CA THR A 381 23.86 17.26 11.93
C THR A 381 23.30 16.18 12.89
N PRO A 382 22.40 16.53 13.81
CA PRO A 382 21.81 15.55 14.71
C PRO A 382 20.97 14.51 13.98
N THR A 383 20.82 13.33 14.61
CA THR A 383 19.90 12.31 14.12
C THR A 383 18.46 12.80 14.18
N GLY A 384 17.74 12.69 13.04
CA GLY A 384 16.33 13.09 13.02
C GLY A 384 15.71 13.13 11.63
N GLU A 385 14.46 13.55 11.63
CA GLU A 385 13.70 13.86 10.43
C GLU A 385 13.96 15.30 9.99
N TYR A 386 14.20 15.45 8.69
CA TYR A 386 14.45 16.74 8.06
C TYR A 386 13.58 16.91 6.83
N THR A 387 13.32 18.14 6.47
CA THR A 387 12.53 18.47 5.28
C THR A 387 13.37 19.29 4.32
N LEU A 388 13.57 18.79 3.12
CA LEU A 388 14.11 19.55 2.01
C LEU A 388 12.97 20.33 1.37
N LYS A 389 12.96 21.64 1.56
CA LYS A 389 11.95 22.55 1.04
C LYS A 389 12.50 23.37 -0.11
N GLY A 390 11.74 23.45 -1.19
CA GLY A 390 12.06 24.31 -2.32
C GLY A 390 10.92 25.26 -2.64
N THR A 391 11.28 26.45 -3.09
CA THR A 391 10.35 27.52 -3.46
C THR A 391 10.80 28.12 -4.78
N ILE A 392 9.93 28.15 -5.77
CA ILE A 392 10.16 28.92 -7.00
C ILE A 392 9.67 30.34 -6.79
N LEU A 393 10.57 31.28 -6.98
CA LEU A 393 10.28 32.69 -7.01
C LEU A 393 10.34 33.17 -8.47
N GLN A 394 9.29 33.82 -8.95
CA GLN A 394 9.25 34.52 -10.24
C GLN A 394 9.06 36.01 -9.98
N SER A 395 9.97 36.84 -10.44
CA SER A 395 9.94 38.28 -10.18
C SER A 395 9.70 38.64 -8.70
N GLY A 396 10.30 37.85 -7.80
CA GLY A 396 10.16 37.98 -6.35
C GLY A 396 8.90 37.42 -5.71
N LYS A 397 7.95 36.89 -6.50
CA LYS A 397 6.70 36.28 -6.01
C LYS A 397 6.80 34.76 -5.98
N ILE A 398 6.26 34.15 -4.94
CA ILE A 398 6.17 32.68 -4.83
C ILE A 398 5.17 32.16 -5.85
N VAL A 399 5.62 31.23 -6.71
CA VAL A 399 4.77 30.55 -7.70
C VAL A 399 4.67 29.04 -7.47
N SER A 400 5.61 28.47 -6.71
CA SER A 400 5.57 27.04 -6.33
C SER A 400 6.31 26.79 -5.03
N VAL A 401 5.80 25.87 -4.23
CA VAL A 401 6.49 25.33 -3.03
C VAL A 401 6.29 23.82 -2.98
N ASN A 402 7.36 23.08 -2.74
CA ASN A 402 7.27 21.64 -2.53
C ASN A 402 8.33 21.15 -1.55
N THR A 403 8.10 19.99 -0.96
CA THR A 403 8.97 19.39 0.05
C THR A 403 9.31 17.94 -0.25
N CYS A 404 10.43 17.49 0.31
CA CYS A 404 10.83 16.09 0.34
C CYS A 404 11.39 15.77 1.74
N ASP A 405 10.86 14.72 2.38
CA ASP A 405 11.29 14.35 3.71
C ASP A 405 12.49 13.40 3.63
N ILE A 406 13.50 13.65 4.46
CA ILE A 406 14.75 12.88 4.54
C ILE A 406 15.04 12.55 6.00
N PHE A 407 15.62 11.39 6.21
CA PHE A 407 16.17 11.03 7.51
C PHE A 407 17.67 11.19 7.50
N ILE A 408 18.21 11.90 8.50
CA ILE A 408 19.64 12.05 8.70
C ILE A 408 20.07 11.28 9.93
N ALA A 409 21.03 10.37 9.76
CA ALA A 409 21.67 9.64 10.83
C ALA A 409 22.92 10.39 11.27
N GLY A 410 22.87 11.03 12.42
CA GLY A 410 24.00 11.70 13.05
C GLY A 410 24.98 10.72 13.72
N GLU A 411 26.00 11.24 14.34
CA GLU A 411 27.08 10.46 14.98
C GLU A 411 26.54 9.44 16.01
N THR A 412 25.54 9.83 16.79
CA THR A 412 24.93 8.98 17.83
C THR A 412 23.94 7.95 17.33
N TRP A 413 23.71 7.86 16.02
CA TRP A 413 22.76 6.91 15.43
C TRP A 413 23.13 5.46 15.66
N SER A 414 24.40 5.13 15.51
CA SER A 414 24.91 3.78 15.70
C SER A 414 25.42 3.58 17.13
N GLU A 415 24.82 2.66 17.85
CA GLU A 415 25.32 2.23 19.16
C GLU A 415 26.30 1.08 18.96
N PRO A 416 27.45 1.05 19.65
CA PRO A 416 28.38 -0.06 19.58
C PRO A 416 27.71 -1.38 20.02
N VAL A 417 27.82 -2.41 19.23
CA VAL A 417 27.34 -3.75 19.57
C VAL A 417 28.48 -4.55 20.20
N GLN A 418 28.28 -5.04 21.42
CA GLN A 418 29.21 -5.94 22.09
C GLN A 418 28.59 -7.33 22.19
N PRO A 419 29.00 -8.30 21.38
CA PRO A 419 28.51 -9.67 21.47
C PRO A 419 28.79 -10.29 22.83
N THR A 420 27.77 -10.80 23.52
CA THR A 420 27.94 -11.54 24.79
C THR A 420 28.15 -13.04 24.55
N ARG A 421 27.87 -13.51 23.33
CA ARG A 421 28.19 -14.87 22.88
C ARG A 421 29.18 -14.78 21.71
N PRO A 422 30.12 -15.74 21.58
CA PRO A 422 31.10 -15.73 20.48
C PRO A 422 30.43 -15.70 19.11
N LEU A 423 30.79 -14.72 18.29
CA LEU A 423 30.28 -14.56 16.93
C LEU A 423 31.19 -15.29 15.93
N LYS A 424 30.63 -16.28 15.25
CA LYS A 424 31.26 -17.01 14.17
C LYS A 424 30.60 -16.64 12.86
N ILE A 425 31.36 -16.42 11.80
CA ILE A 425 30.83 -16.07 10.50
C ILE A 425 31.31 -17.01 9.39
N PHE A 426 30.42 -17.25 8.43
CA PHE A 426 30.76 -17.79 7.12
C PHE A 426 30.48 -16.73 6.09
N ASP A 427 31.52 -16.08 5.60
CA ASP A 427 31.42 -14.92 4.71
C ASP A 427 32.40 -15.01 3.53
N PRO A 428 32.10 -15.83 2.53
CA PRO A 428 32.98 -16.03 1.39
C PRO A 428 33.11 -14.79 0.48
N GLN A 429 32.29 -13.79 0.65
CA GLN A 429 32.30 -12.53 -0.14
C GLN A 429 33.08 -11.43 0.57
N GLY A 430 33.06 -11.41 1.90
CA GLY A 430 33.79 -10.46 2.72
C GLY A 430 33.03 -9.19 3.09
N ASP A 431 31.82 -8.97 2.57
CA ASP A 431 31.04 -7.75 2.83
C ASP A 431 30.60 -7.66 4.29
N PHE A 432 30.17 -8.78 4.86
CA PHE A 432 29.75 -8.83 6.27
C PHE A 432 30.95 -8.69 7.21
N ARG A 433 32.07 -9.33 6.88
CA ARG A 433 33.34 -9.14 7.61
C ARG A 433 33.73 -7.67 7.65
N THR A 434 33.69 -7.01 6.51
CA THR A 434 34.04 -5.58 6.42
C THR A 434 33.15 -4.75 7.33
N PHE A 435 31.83 -5.01 7.30
CA PHE A 435 30.89 -4.33 8.21
C PHE A 435 31.25 -4.52 9.68
N LEU A 436 31.59 -5.75 10.09
CA LEU A 436 31.97 -6.05 11.48
C LEU A 436 33.26 -5.32 11.89
N GLN A 437 34.26 -5.26 10.98
CA GLN A 437 35.50 -4.53 11.21
C GLN A 437 35.30 -3.03 11.34
N GLU A 438 34.50 -2.44 10.47
CA GLU A 438 34.19 -1.00 10.48
C GLU A 438 33.42 -0.57 11.75
N ASN A 439 32.70 -1.48 12.38
CA ASN A 439 31.92 -1.23 13.60
C ASN A 439 32.57 -1.80 14.88
N ASP A 440 33.84 -2.22 14.81
CA ASP A 440 34.60 -2.79 15.95
C ASP A 440 33.87 -3.96 16.66
N ILE A 441 33.12 -4.77 15.89
CA ILE A 441 32.38 -5.92 16.42
C ILE A 441 33.28 -7.15 16.37
N PRO A 442 33.63 -7.78 17.51
CA PRO A 442 34.51 -8.94 17.55
C PRO A 442 33.85 -10.19 16.93
N PHE A 443 34.59 -10.88 16.09
CA PHE A 443 34.14 -12.10 15.41
C PHE A 443 35.31 -13.04 15.09
N SER A 444 34.98 -14.25 14.66
CA SER A 444 35.93 -15.16 14.03
C SER A 444 35.31 -15.87 12.82
N GLU A 445 36.10 -16.02 11.77
CA GLU A 445 35.66 -16.73 10.57
C GLU A 445 35.74 -18.23 10.75
N THR A 446 34.85 -18.96 10.09
CA THR A 446 34.93 -20.43 10.04
C THR A 446 34.50 -20.93 8.66
N THR A 447 35.20 -21.95 8.21
CA THR A 447 34.85 -22.71 7.01
C THR A 447 34.33 -24.11 7.35
N SER A 448 34.34 -24.48 8.65
CA SER A 448 33.84 -25.75 9.16
C SER A 448 32.88 -25.56 10.30
N PHE A 449 31.78 -26.29 10.28
CA PHE A 449 30.73 -26.22 11.31
C PHE A 449 30.83 -27.33 12.35
N ASP A 450 31.89 -28.18 12.30
CA ASP A 450 32.08 -29.31 13.19
C ASP A 450 32.49 -28.89 14.60
N GLN A 451 33.18 -27.76 14.71
CA GLN A 451 33.77 -27.28 15.99
C GLN A 451 32.92 -26.18 16.67
N LEU A 452 31.68 -25.97 16.23
CA LEU A 452 30.81 -24.97 16.83
C LEU A 452 30.41 -25.37 18.25
N SER A 453 30.65 -24.48 19.21
CA SER A 453 30.20 -24.60 20.60
C SER A 453 28.72 -24.18 20.72
N LYS A 454 27.99 -24.81 21.62
CA LYS A 454 26.59 -24.45 21.94
C LYS A 454 26.41 -22.98 22.33
N ARG A 455 27.47 -22.28 22.73
CA ARG A 455 27.44 -20.85 23.02
C ARG A 455 27.69 -19.97 21.80
N ASP A 456 28.15 -20.51 20.68
CA ASP A 456 28.45 -19.73 19.50
C ASP A 456 27.15 -19.23 18.84
N VAL A 457 27.25 -18.12 18.14
CA VAL A 457 26.27 -17.63 17.18
C VAL A 457 26.91 -17.71 15.80
N MET A 458 26.33 -18.52 14.94
CA MET A 458 26.84 -18.74 13.59
C MET A 458 26.03 -17.88 12.60
N VAL A 459 26.69 -16.94 11.93
CA VAL A 459 26.07 -16.11 10.89
C VAL A 459 26.49 -16.58 9.51
N LEU A 460 25.53 -16.91 8.69
CA LEU A 460 25.69 -17.12 7.25
C LEU A 460 25.45 -15.77 6.58
N SER A 461 26.49 -15.22 5.95
CA SER A 461 26.42 -13.91 5.29
C SER A 461 25.45 -13.91 4.10
N GLU A 462 25.13 -12.73 3.59
CA GLU A 462 24.24 -12.62 2.42
C GLU A 462 24.81 -13.37 1.21
N MET A 463 23.93 -14.03 0.47
CA MET A 463 24.21 -14.70 -0.81
C MET A 463 25.32 -15.78 -0.75
N CYS A 464 25.65 -16.30 0.45
CA CYS A 464 26.70 -17.29 0.63
C CYS A 464 26.25 -18.74 0.42
N TRP A 465 24.96 -19.02 0.28
CA TRP A 465 24.37 -20.37 0.27
C TRP A 465 25.04 -21.33 -0.72
N SER A 466 25.26 -20.87 -1.93
CA SER A 466 25.90 -21.69 -2.98
C SER A 466 27.37 -22.01 -2.73
N LYS A 467 27.97 -21.44 -1.70
CA LYS A 467 29.35 -21.66 -1.28
C LYS A 467 29.48 -22.52 -0.02
N LEU A 468 28.34 -22.93 0.56
CA LEU A 468 28.37 -23.78 1.76
C LEU A 468 29.03 -25.12 1.46
N PRO A 469 29.91 -25.60 2.36
CA PRO A 469 30.50 -26.93 2.26
C PRO A 469 29.43 -28.03 2.26
N PRO A 470 29.72 -29.21 1.74
CA PRO A 470 28.84 -30.37 1.87
C PRO A 470 28.43 -30.63 3.32
N GLU A 471 27.19 -31.13 3.53
CA GLU A 471 26.64 -31.45 4.84
C GLU A 471 26.47 -30.26 5.82
N SER A 472 26.69 -29.01 5.36
CA SER A 472 26.58 -27.82 6.22
C SER A 472 25.22 -27.72 6.91
N THR A 473 24.15 -27.98 6.20
CA THR A 473 22.80 -27.89 6.74
C THR A 473 22.54 -28.87 7.87
N THR A 474 23.03 -30.12 7.73
CA THR A 474 22.93 -31.14 8.78
C THR A 474 23.76 -30.75 10.02
N LYS A 475 24.96 -30.19 9.82
CA LYS A 475 25.81 -29.73 10.92
C LYS A 475 25.22 -28.52 11.64
N LEU A 476 24.68 -27.57 10.90
CA LEU A 476 24.00 -26.38 11.44
C LEU A 476 22.71 -26.75 12.20
N LEU A 477 21.94 -27.72 11.73
CA LEU A 477 20.78 -28.23 12.45
C LEU A 477 21.19 -28.82 13.79
N ARG A 478 22.14 -29.74 13.79
CA ARG A 478 22.69 -30.37 15.04
C ARG A 478 23.28 -29.33 16.00
N PHE A 479 23.91 -28.28 15.44
CA PHE A 479 24.42 -27.18 16.23
C PHE A 479 23.28 -26.40 16.91
N ALA A 480 22.25 -26.03 16.18
CA ALA A 480 21.09 -25.37 16.74
C ALA A 480 20.38 -26.26 17.78
N GLU A 481 20.15 -27.54 17.50
CA GLU A 481 19.51 -28.48 18.43
C GLU A 481 20.23 -28.57 19.79
N ARG A 482 21.55 -28.38 19.80
CA ARG A 482 22.36 -28.40 21.03
C ARG A 482 22.38 -27.08 21.80
N GLY A 483 21.77 -26.00 21.28
CA GLY A 483 21.66 -24.68 21.92
C GLY A 483 22.42 -23.56 21.22
N GLY A 484 23.01 -23.83 20.05
CA GLY A 484 23.60 -22.81 19.20
C GLY A 484 22.52 -21.93 18.55
N ARG A 485 22.92 -20.79 18.04
CA ARG A 485 22.07 -19.93 17.22
C ARG A 485 22.64 -19.80 15.81
N VAL A 486 21.79 -20.00 14.81
CA VAL A 486 22.13 -19.76 13.41
C VAL A 486 21.40 -18.53 12.93
N VAL A 487 22.09 -17.59 12.34
CA VAL A 487 21.50 -16.45 11.63
C VAL A 487 21.78 -16.63 10.15
N CYS A 488 20.74 -16.78 9.36
CA CYS A 488 20.85 -16.84 7.91
C CYS A 488 20.40 -15.50 7.35
N LEU A 489 21.36 -14.69 6.89
CA LEU A 489 21.07 -13.44 6.20
C LEU A 489 20.50 -13.74 4.81
N ARG A 490 20.02 -12.73 4.11
CA ARG A 490 19.36 -12.84 2.81
C ARG A 490 20.13 -13.74 1.83
N GLN A 491 19.44 -14.70 1.25
CA GLN A 491 19.99 -15.63 0.27
C GLN A 491 19.23 -15.57 -1.06
N SER A 492 19.79 -16.17 -2.10
CA SER A 492 19.05 -16.37 -3.35
C SER A 492 17.87 -17.31 -3.13
N TYR A 493 16.66 -16.81 -3.30
CA TYR A 493 15.45 -17.62 -3.11
C TYR A 493 15.35 -18.82 -4.08
N GLU A 494 16.00 -18.74 -5.24
CA GLU A 494 16.01 -19.82 -6.24
C GLU A 494 16.96 -20.97 -5.87
N LYS A 495 18.00 -20.68 -5.08
CA LYS A 495 19.09 -21.62 -4.79
C LYS A 495 19.14 -22.07 -3.33
N THR A 496 18.30 -21.49 -2.48
CA THR A 496 18.29 -21.77 -1.05
C THR A 496 17.34 -22.91 -0.75
N ASP A 497 17.86 -23.98 -0.17
CA ASP A 497 17.09 -25.11 0.32
C ASP A 497 16.97 -25.04 1.85
N LEU A 498 15.76 -24.90 2.33
CA LEU A 498 15.43 -24.84 3.76
C LEU A 498 14.71 -26.10 4.27
N ALA A 499 14.71 -27.20 3.49
CA ALA A 499 14.07 -28.46 3.87
C ALA A 499 14.68 -29.13 5.12
N TRP A 500 15.88 -28.69 5.52
CA TRP A 500 16.55 -29.15 6.72
C TRP A 500 15.98 -28.58 8.03
N LEU A 501 15.16 -27.53 7.95
CA LEU A 501 14.54 -26.91 9.13
C LEU A 501 13.40 -27.79 9.68
N PRO A 502 13.11 -27.70 11.00
CA PRO A 502 12.03 -28.47 11.60
C PRO A 502 10.63 -28.04 11.14
N VAL A 503 10.53 -26.90 10.48
CA VAL A 503 9.30 -26.33 9.95
C VAL A 503 9.41 -26.08 8.45
N LYS A 504 8.31 -26.18 7.72
CA LYS A 504 8.30 -25.99 6.28
C LYS A 504 8.34 -24.53 5.90
N VAL A 505 9.51 -24.08 5.47
CA VAL A 505 9.76 -22.72 5.02
C VAL A 505 10.13 -22.72 3.55
N ILE A 506 9.51 -21.85 2.76
CA ILE A 506 9.78 -21.72 1.32
C ILE A 506 10.37 -20.34 1.07
N PRO A 507 11.65 -20.25 0.66
CA PRO A 507 12.22 -18.97 0.22
C PRO A 507 11.43 -18.42 -0.96
N THR A 508 11.13 -17.13 -0.95
CA THR A 508 10.34 -16.53 -2.02
C THR A 508 10.66 -15.06 -2.23
N VAL A 509 10.36 -14.61 -3.44
CA VAL A 509 10.22 -13.21 -3.78
C VAL A 509 8.80 -13.01 -4.27
N LEU A 510 8.04 -12.19 -3.60
CA LEU A 510 6.70 -11.87 -4.04
C LEU A 510 6.78 -11.11 -5.36
N SER A 511 5.99 -11.55 -6.33
CA SER A 511 5.90 -10.88 -7.61
C SER A 511 5.01 -9.64 -7.52
N ALA A 512 5.50 -8.54 -8.02
CA ALA A 512 4.72 -7.33 -8.19
C ALA A 512 4.03 -7.24 -9.55
N ASN A 513 4.07 -8.31 -10.35
CA ASN A 513 3.51 -8.31 -11.70
C ASN A 513 2.00 -8.19 -11.71
N ASP A 514 1.51 -7.29 -12.53
CA ASP A 514 0.13 -7.25 -12.95
C ASP A 514 0.00 -8.01 -14.28
N SER A 515 -0.42 -9.27 -14.20
CA SER A 515 -0.56 -10.17 -15.36
C SER A 515 -1.73 -9.81 -16.27
N SER A 516 -2.58 -8.86 -15.89
CA SER A 516 -3.78 -8.50 -16.65
C SER A 516 -3.51 -7.49 -17.78
N TYR A 517 -2.29 -7.02 -17.92
CA TYR A 517 -1.90 -6.02 -18.93
C TYR A 517 -0.63 -6.40 -19.67
N PRO A 518 -0.37 -5.76 -20.81
CA PRO A 518 0.95 -5.82 -21.39
C PRO A 518 1.97 -5.55 -20.31
N PRO A 519 2.97 -6.40 -20.12
CA PRO A 519 3.91 -6.22 -19.04
C PRO A 519 4.53 -4.83 -19.13
N PRO A 520 4.69 -4.14 -18.00
CA PRO A 520 5.58 -2.99 -17.98
C PRO A 520 6.95 -3.43 -18.48
N VAL A 521 7.66 -2.54 -19.12
CA VAL A 521 9.01 -2.80 -19.66
C VAL A 521 9.94 -3.33 -18.55
N TYR A 522 9.72 -2.86 -17.33
CA TYR A 522 10.42 -3.32 -16.14
C TYR A 522 9.44 -3.83 -15.11
N THR A 523 9.79 -4.96 -14.52
CA THR A 523 9.05 -5.57 -13.43
C THR A 523 9.75 -5.25 -12.12
N TYR A 524 9.05 -4.55 -11.25
CA TYR A 524 9.48 -4.33 -9.88
C TYR A 524 8.92 -5.39 -8.97
N ARG A 525 9.76 -5.90 -8.06
CA ARG A 525 9.36 -6.92 -7.09
C ARG A 525 8.73 -6.25 -5.87
N ASP A 526 7.86 -6.96 -5.20
CA ASP A 526 7.34 -6.56 -3.91
C ASP A 526 8.44 -6.64 -2.84
N GLY A 527 8.27 -5.95 -1.72
CA GLY A 527 9.26 -5.90 -0.65
C GLY A 527 9.91 -4.54 -0.47
N MET A 528 9.21 -3.47 -0.84
CA MET A 528 9.69 -2.10 -0.63
C MET A 528 9.80 -1.72 0.83
N ASN A 529 9.15 -2.43 1.72
CA ASN A 529 9.05 -2.12 3.13
C ASN A 529 9.04 -3.37 4.00
N ILE A 530 9.46 -3.18 5.23
CA ILE A 530 9.43 -4.16 6.31
C ILE A 530 8.34 -3.75 7.28
N ASN A 531 7.47 -4.69 7.61
CA ASN A 531 6.38 -4.49 8.55
C ASN A 531 6.63 -5.30 9.82
N PRO A 532 7.10 -4.69 10.90
CA PRO A 532 7.27 -5.38 12.16
C PRO A 532 5.96 -5.97 12.67
N GLU A 533 5.99 -7.25 13.04
CA GLU A 533 4.94 -7.87 13.84
C GLU A 533 5.06 -7.41 15.29
N ARG A 534 6.32 -7.24 15.73
CA ARG A 534 6.69 -6.78 17.06
C ARG A 534 7.51 -5.53 16.96
N THR A 535 6.87 -4.40 17.18
CA THR A 535 7.53 -3.09 17.09
C THR A 535 8.50 -2.82 18.21
N ASP A 536 8.34 -3.52 19.33
CA ASP A 536 9.23 -3.50 20.51
C ASP A 536 10.39 -4.47 20.41
N HIS A 537 10.44 -5.28 19.37
CA HIS A 537 11.52 -6.25 19.23
C HIS A 537 12.87 -5.54 19.16
N PRO A 538 13.91 -6.01 19.87
CA PRO A 538 15.22 -5.35 19.93
C PRO A 538 15.83 -5.03 18.56
N ILE A 539 15.53 -5.82 17.55
CA ILE A 539 16.01 -5.59 16.18
C ILE A 539 15.52 -4.24 15.62
N PHE A 540 14.36 -3.75 16.05
CA PHE A 540 13.82 -2.46 15.59
C PHE A 540 14.08 -1.31 16.56
N LYS A 541 14.89 -1.54 17.61
CA LYS A 541 15.20 -0.52 18.60
C LYS A 541 15.75 0.75 17.96
N GLY A 542 15.12 1.88 18.26
CA GLY A 542 15.55 3.20 17.83
C GLY A 542 15.35 3.50 16.35
N ILE A 543 14.67 2.64 15.57
CA ILE A 543 14.41 2.85 14.15
C ILE A 543 12.98 3.36 13.96
N PRO A 544 12.80 4.55 13.36
CA PRO A 544 11.48 5.04 12.99
C PRO A 544 10.83 4.12 11.95
N ARG A 545 9.55 3.77 12.13
CA ARG A 545 8.85 2.82 11.25
C ARG A 545 8.75 3.28 9.81
N GLN A 546 8.55 4.57 9.59
CA GLN A 546 8.51 5.14 8.25
C GLN A 546 9.83 4.98 7.52
N ARG A 547 10.92 4.64 8.22
CA ARG A 547 12.25 4.38 7.64
C ARG A 547 12.52 2.91 7.34
N LEU A 548 11.58 2.03 7.64
CA LEU A 548 11.63 0.62 7.24
C LEU A 548 11.10 0.39 5.81
N MET A 549 11.15 1.40 4.97
CA MET A 549 10.76 1.35 3.57
C MET A 549 11.66 2.22 2.71
N LEU A 550 11.78 1.86 1.45
CA LEU A 550 12.45 2.67 0.44
C LEU A 550 13.86 3.08 0.85
N TRP A 551 14.67 2.11 1.27
CA TRP A 551 16.04 2.40 1.67
C TRP A 551 16.84 3.01 0.52
N SER A 552 17.74 3.91 0.87
CA SER A 552 18.69 4.47 -0.08
C SER A 552 19.45 3.34 -0.77
N ASP A 553 19.40 3.36 -2.09
CA ASP A 553 20.02 2.32 -2.89
C ASP A 553 21.15 2.87 -3.75
N TYR A 554 21.00 4.10 -4.16
CA TYR A 554 21.83 4.62 -5.19
C TYR A 554 22.13 6.10 -5.00
N THR A 555 23.37 6.46 -5.23
CA THR A 555 23.84 7.84 -5.07
C THR A 555 23.96 8.61 -6.39
N ASP A 556 24.09 7.92 -7.52
CA ASP A 556 24.27 8.53 -8.82
C ASP A 556 23.12 8.20 -9.76
N PHE A 557 22.47 9.24 -10.25
CA PHE A 557 21.40 9.11 -11.22
C PHE A 557 21.96 8.91 -12.63
N ASP A 558 21.59 7.83 -13.27
CA ASP A 558 21.89 7.57 -14.67
C ASP A 558 20.59 7.33 -15.44
N GLU A 559 20.03 8.38 -15.97
CA GLU A 559 18.76 8.34 -16.70
C GLU A 559 18.81 7.52 -18.00
N SER A 560 19.99 7.17 -18.48
CA SER A 560 20.13 6.34 -19.68
C SER A 560 19.91 4.86 -19.42
N LYS A 561 19.96 4.42 -18.15
CA LYS A 561 19.83 3.01 -17.80
C LYS A 561 18.38 2.59 -17.65
N PRO A 562 18.00 1.46 -18.23
CA PRO A 562 16.71 0.86 -18.04
C PRO A 562 16.42 0.61 -16.54
N GLY A 563 15.15 0.88 -16.12
CA GLY A 563 14.73 0.70 -14.73
C GLY A 563 15.30 1.73 -13.75
N PHE A 564 15.94 2.74 -14.27
CA PHE A 564 16.38 3.87 -13.45
C PHE A 564 15.19 4.75 -12.99
N PRO A 565 15.26 5.28 -11.79
CA PRO A 565 16.14 4.89 -10.71
C PRO A 565 15.73 3.53 -10.15
N ALA A 566 16.72 2.72 -9.85
CA ALA A 566 16.48 1.40 -9.31
C ALA A 566 16.32 1.49 -7.79
N VAL A 567 15.10 1.62 -7.33
CA VAL A 567 14.79 1.39 -5.92
C VAL A 567 14.45 -0.07 -5.76
N TYR A 568 15.37 -0.82 -5.21
CA TYR A 568 15.21 -2.25 -5.04
C TYR A 568 14.34 -2.57 -3.83
N PRO A 569 13.74 -3.74 -3.80
CA PRO A 569 13.12 -4.24 -2.60
C PRO A 569 14.12 -4.21 -1.44
N VAL A 570 13.68 -3.74 -0.28
CA VAL A 570 14.48 -3.71 0.95
C VAL A 570 14.52 -5.06 1.64
N THR A 571 13.63 -5.97 1.22
CA THR A 571 13.55 -7.33 1.75
C THR A 571 13.03 -8.30 0.70
N HIS A 572 13.51 -9.51 0.78
CA HIS A 572 12.85 -10.71 0.28
C HIS A 572 12.27 -11.46 1.49
N GLY A 573 11.87 -12.70 1.32
CA GLY A 573 11.46 -13.47 2.49
C GLY A 573 11.02 -14.87 2.21
N PHE A 574 10.04 -15.28 2.98
CA PHE A 574 9.67 -16.67 3.11
C PHE A 574 8.14 -16.82 3.13
N LEU A 575 7.65 -17.95 2.67
CA LEU A 575 6.31 -18.42 2.95
C LEU A 575 6.41 -19.52 4.01
N LEU A 576 5.68 -19.34 5.09
CA LEU A 576 5.52 -20.32 6.16
C LEU A 576 4.29 -21.17 5.82
N LYS A 577 4.47 -22.16 4.96
CA LYS A 577 3.39 -23.01 4.49
C LYS A 577 3.30 -24.25 5.37
N GLU A 578 2.13 -24.51 5.92
CA GLU A 578 1.89 -25.69 6.77
C GLU A 578 2.91 -25.76 7.93
N ALA A 579 3.46 -24.60 8.33
CA ALA A 579 4.39 -24.54 9.44
C ALA A 579 3.64 -24.68 10.77
N ASP A 580 4.24 -25.37 11.69
CA ASP A 580 3.80 -25.29 13.08
C ASP A 580 4.26 -23.95 13.67
N LEU A 581 3.35 -22.99 13.69
CA LEU A 581 3.65 -21.65 14.19
C LEU A 581 3.87 -21.59 15.70
N THR A 582 3.70 -22.67 16.42
CA THR A 582 4.12 -22.75 17.84
C THR A 582 5.64 -22.77 17.98
N GLN A 583 6.35 -23.15 16.91
CA GLN A 583 7.82 -23.20 16.86
C GLN A 583 8.43 -22.00 16.14
N VAL A 584 7.61 -21.11 15.56
CA VAL A 584 8.09 -19.97 14.77
C VAL A 584 7.64 -18.68 15.38
N GLU A 585 8.58 -17.81 15.73
CA GLU A 585 8.30 -16.41 16.00
C GLU A 585 8.46 -15.60 14.71
N VAL A 586 7.38 -15.04 14.20
CA VAL A 586 7.43 -14.09 13.09
C VAL A 586 7.69 -12.71 13.66
N ILE A 587 8.82 -12.13 13.28
CA ILE A 587 9.27 -10.83 13.80
C ILE A 587 8.88 -9.71 12.84
N ALA A 588 8.91 -9.97 11.53
CA ALA A 588 8.47 -9.03 10.51
C ALA A 588 7.89 -9.71 9.27
N ASN A 589 6.92 -9.05 8.67
CA ASN A 589 6.35 -9.41 7.37
C ASN A 589 6.64 -8.35 6.31
N TYR A 590 6.34 -8.67 5.06
CA TYR A 590 6.48 -7.75 3.95
C TYR A 590 5.46 -8.03 2.85
N GLY A 591 5.43 -7.11 1.91
CA GLY A 591 4.66 -7.24 0.70
C GLY A 591 3.18 -6.95 0.87
N ARG A 592 2.50 -6.95 -0.24
CA ARG A 592 1.08 -6.68 -0.29
C ARG A 592 0.31 -7.63 0.63
N ASN A 593 -0.50 -7.05 1.49
CA ASN A 593 -1.27 -7.76 2.50
C ASN A 593 -0.39 -8.55 3.50
N LEU A 594 0.85 -8.17 3.65
CA LEU A 594 1.79 -8.87 4.53
C LEU A 594 1.95 -10.36 4.19
N ALA A 595 1.95 -10.67 2.87
CA ALA A 595 1.92 -12.05 2.40
C ALA A 595 3.22 -12.81 2.60
N GLY A 596 4.32 -12.12 2.76
CA GLY A 596 5.62 -12.72 2.98
C GLY A 596 6.13 -12.49 4.40
N THR A 597 6.81 -13.45 4.96
CA THR A 597 7.61 -13.30 6.17
C THR A 597 8.98 -12.75 5.80
N ALA A 598 9.36 -11.62 6.37
CA ALA A 598 10.65 -10.99 6.11
C ALA A 598 11.73 -11.39 7.12
N LEU A 599 11.31 -11.65 8.35
CA LEU A 599 12.19 -12.05 9.45
C LEU A 599 11.42 -12.97 10.39
N CYS A 600 12.00 -14.12 10.71
CA CYS A 600 11.45 -15.03 11.72
C CYS A 600 12.57 -15.75 12.48
N GLU A 601 12.25 -16.22 13.69
CA GLU A 601 13.08 -17.10 14.46
C GLU A 601 12.36 -18.44 14.68
N ILE A 602 13.05 -19.53 14.39
CA ILE A 602 12.55 -20.90 14.46
C ILE A 602 13.21 -21.59 15.63
N GLU A 603 12.43 -22.02 16.61
CA GLU A 603 12.94 -22.85 17.73
C GLU A 603 13.43 -24.20 17.19
N THR A 604 14.62 -24.56 17.55
CA THR A 604 15.28 -25.77 17.03
C THR A 604 16.00 -26.47 18.19
N GLY A 605 15.35 -27.42 18.80
CA GLY A 605 15.84 -28.08 19.99
C GLY A 605 16.06 -27.10 21.16
N LYS A 606 17.32 -26.91 21.59
CA LYS A 606 17.68 -25.97 22.66
C LYS A 606 18.16 -24.60 22.14
N GLY A 607 18.24 -24.43 20.85
CA GLY A 607 18.68 -23.20 20.19
C GLY A 607 17.67 -22.72 19.15
N SER A 608 18.14 -22.00 18.17
CA SER A 608 17.24 -21.40 17.16
C SER A 608 17.93 -21.11 15.82
N VAL A 609 17.11 -20.98 14.80
CA VAL A 609 17.52 -20.48 13.48
C VAL A 609 16.75 -19.21 13.16
N ILE A 610 17.45 -18.11 12.94
CA ILE A 610 16.90 -16.82 12.51
C ILE A 610 17.06 -16.74 11.00
N LEU A 611 15.94 -16.56 10.30
CA LEU A 611 15.92 -16.32 8.87
C LEU A 611 15.62 -14.86 8.62
N CYS A 612 16.55 -14.16 7.99
CA CYS A 612 16.46 -12.74 7.67
C CYS A 612 16.46 -12.54 6.16
N GLY A 613 15.38 -11.96 5.63
CA GLY A 613 15.27 -11.62 4.21
C GLY A 613 15.67 -10.19 3.89
N PHE A 614 16.10 -9.40 4.88
CA PHE A 614 16.47 -8.00 4.70
C PHE A 614 17.71 -7.83 3.83
N ASP A 615 17.73 -6.81 3.02
CA ASP A 615 18.86 -6.41 2.20
C ASP A 615 19.77 -5.48 3.02
N LEU A 616 20.71 -6.04 3.74
CA LEU A 616 21.49 -5.33 4.77
C LEU A 616 22.92 -5.00 4.33
N THR A 617 23.70 -6.02 4.00
CA THR A 617 25.14 -5.84 3.72
C THR A 617 25.38 -5.11 2.40
N SER A 618 24.51 -5.27 1.44
CA SER A 618 24.57 -4.53 0.17
C SER A 618 24.27 -3.03 0.33
N ARG A 619 23.72 -2.62 1.48
CA ARG A 619 23.42 -1.23 1.82
C ARG A 619 24.48 -0.57 2.69
N ARG A 620 25.56 -1.26 2.98
CA ARG A 620 26.69 -0.72 3.76
C ARG A 620 27.27 0.53 3.08
N GLY A 621 27.43 1.61 3.85
CA GLY A 621 27.86 2.92 3.37
C GLY A 621 26.78 3.70 2.58
N ILE A 622 25.62 3.09 2.31
CA ILE A 622 24.54 3.68 1.51
C ILE A 622 23.37 4.07 2.40
N ASP A 623 22.84 3.12 3.17
CA ASP A 623 21.66 3.37 3.99
C ASP A 623 21.92 3.10 5.49
N PRO A 624 21.89 4.15 6.33
CA PRO A 624 22.20 4.01 7.75
C PRO A 624 21.13 3.21 8.52
N VAL A 625 19.90 3.11 8.01
CA VAL A 625 18.84 2.32 8.65
C VAL A 625 19.10 0.83 8.47
N ALA A 626 19.53 0.41 7.29
CA ALA A 626 19.92 -0.96 7.01
C ALA A 626 21.11 -1.40 7.89
N GLU A 627 22.10 -0.52 8.06
CA GLU A 627 23.25 -0.78 8.92
C GLU A 627 22.87 -0.90 10.39
N LYS A 628 21.97 -0.04 10.89
CA LYS A 628 21.47 -0.14 12.26
C LYS A 628 20.67 -1.41 12.49
N LEU A 629 19.86 -1.81 11.52
CA LEU A 629 19.15 -3.11 11.58
C LEU A 629 20.12 -4.27 11.67
N LEU A 630 21.20 -4.26 10.89
CA LEU A 630 22.23 -5.30 10.95
C LEU A 630 22.91 -5.33 12.31
N SER A 631 23.30 -4.17 12.85
CA SER A 631 23.86 -4.05 14.20
C SER A 631 22.90 -4.58 15.27
N ASN A 632 21.63 -4.16 15.21
CA ASN A 632 20.61 -4.63 16.15
C ASN A 632 20.37 -6.14 16.03
N LEU A 633 20.35 -6.70 14.82
CA LEU A 633 20.23 -8.14 14.59
C LEU A 633 21.37 -8.93 15.22
N ILE A 634 22.61 -8.45 15.06
CA ILE A 634 23.79 -9.06 15.69
C ILE A 634 23.66 -8.98 17.21
N GLY A 635 23.33 -7.81 17.74
CA GLY A 635 23.12 -7.61 19.19
C GLY A 635 22.06 -8.55 19.76
N TYR A 636 20.94 -8.68 19.06
CA TYR A 636 19.88 -9.63 19.43
C TYR A 636 20.37 -11.09 19.38
N ALA A 637 20.98 -11.49 18.27
CA ALA A 637 21.40 -12.87 18.07
C ALA A 637 22.48 -13.30 19.07
N THR A 638 23.37 -12.39 19.44
CA THR A 638 24.45 -12.65 20.40
C THR A 638 24.08 -12.38 21.85
N GLY A 639 22.93 -11.75 22.12
CA GLY A 639 22.44 -11.46 23.47
C GLY A 639 22.04 -12.72 24.25
N GLU A 640 22.22 -12.67 25.56
CA GLU A 640 21.81 -13.76 26.45
C GLU A 640 20.30 -13.74 26.71
N GLN A 641 19.71 -12.54 26.82
CA GLN A 641 18.30 -12.39 27.09
C GLN A 641 17.54 -12.22 25.76
N LYS A 642 16.46 -12.98 25.63
CA LYS A 642 15.48 -12.81 24.56
C LYS A 642 14.20 -12.25 25.12
N PRO A 643 13.48 -11.38 24.39
CA PRO A 643 12.12 -11.03 24.76
C PRO A 643 11.24 -12.28 24.76
N GLU A 644 10.21 -12.27 25.59
CA GLU A 644 9.18 -13.32 25.52
C GLU A 644 8.65 -13.43 24.10
N PRO A 645 8.73 -14.60 23.49
CA PRO A 645 8.24 -14.78 22.14
C PRO A 645 6.72 -14.67 22.11
N TYR A 646 6.17 -14.15 21.02
CA TYR A 646 4.77 -14.28 20.75
C TYR A 646 4.48 -15.71 20.32
N ARG A 647 3.78 -16.43 21.20
CA ARG A 647 3.40 -17.81 20.92
C ARG A 647 1.94 -17.89 20.56
N PHE A 648 1.67 -18.69 19.57
CA PHE A 648 0.29 -18.99 19.18
C PHE A 648 -0.31 -20.03 20.10
N VAL A 649 -1.60 -19.93 20.34
CA VAL A 649 -2.37 -20.99 20.99
C VAL A 649 -2.41 -22.20 20.06
N ASN A 650 -2.03 -23.35 20.56
CA ASN A 650 -2.00 -24.57 19.75
C ASN A 650 -3.42 -25.16 19.59
N HIS A 651 -4.29 -24.46 18.90
CA HIS A 651 -5.58 -24.98 18.48
C HIS A 651 -5.93 -24.40 17.10
N GLU A 652 -6.63 -25.16 16.33
CA GLU A 652 -7.08 -24.79 15.01
C GLU A 652 -8.38 -23.97 15.11
N ILE A 653 -8.41 -22.80 14.52
CA ILE A 653 -9.60 -22.00 14.32
C ILE A 653 -10.06 -22.19 12.89
N VAL A 654 -11.21 -22.81 12.72
CA VAL A 654 -11.81 -23.03 11.41
C VAL A 654 -12.91 -22.02 11.21
N TRP A 655 -12.82 -21.24 10.14
CA TRP A 655 -13.89 -20.36 9.72
C TRP A 655 -15.08 -21.19 9.26
N GLY A 656 -16.19 -20.98 9.90
CA GLY A 656 -17.43 -21.63 9.54
C GLY A 656 -17.87 -21.27 8.13
N ASP A 657 -18.72 -22.11 7.58
CA ASP A 657 -19.34 -21.89 6.31
C ASP A 657 -20.21 -20.62 6.37
N PHE A 658 -19.68 -19.57 5.86
CA PHE A 658 -20.47 -18.42 5.50
C PHE A 658 -21.09 -18.77 4.18
N SER A 659 -22.31 -19.17 4.21
CA SER A 659 -23.06 -19.61 3.06
C SER A 659 -22.64 -18.88 1.77
N SER A 660 -22.67 -19.59 0.68
CA SER A 660 -22.35 -19.10 -0.67
C SER A 660 -22.90 -17.71 -1.02
N GLU A 661 -23.83 -17.20 -0.27
CA GLU A 661 -24.39 -15.85 -0.41
C GLU A 661 -23.37 -14.72 -0.21
N ARG A 662 -22.24 -14.98 0.43
CA ARG A 662 -21.26 -13.96 0.79
C ARG A 662 -19.94 -14.05 0.07
N GLY A 663 -19.74 -15.03 -0.76
CA GLY A 663 -18.52 -15.18 -1.56
C GLY A 663 -17.25 -15.33 -0.73
N ILE A 664 -17.36 -15.77 0.51
CA ILE A 664 -16.23 -16.08 1.35
C ILE A 664 -15.74 -17.45 0.93
N VAL A 665 -14.54 -17.44 0.39
CA VAL A 665 -13.90 -18.68 0.01
C VAL A 665 -13.38 -19.35 1.26
N THR A 666 -14.06 -20.32 1.64
CA THR A 666 -13.56 -21.33 2.56
C THR A 666 -12.48 -22.15 1.86
N GLY A 667 -11.52 -22.64 2.60
CA GLY A 667 -10.43 -23.46 2.05
C GLY A 667 -10.94 -24.72 1.36
N ALA A 668 -10.06 -25.58 0.91
CA ALA A 668 -10.36 -26.74 0.07
C ALA A 668 -11.46 -27.72 0.62
N ASN A 669 -11.87 -27.55 1.86
CA ASN A 669 -12.88 -28.34 2.54
C ASN A 669 -14.03 -27.48 3.11
N ASN A 670 -14.37 -26.38 2.47
CA ASN A 670 -15.38 -25.42 2.96
C ASN A 670 -15.08 -24.77 4.32
N GLY A 671 -13.83 -24.72 4.72
CA GLY A 671 -13.37 -24.00 5.91
C GLY A 671 -12.02 -23.35 5.66
N LEU A 672 -11.86 -22.11 6.11
CA LEU A 672 -10.54 -21.48 6.19
C LEU A 672 -9.96 -21.82 7.56
N THR A 673 -8.93 -22.63 7.57
CA THR A 673 -8.16 -22.88 8.79
C THR A 673 -7.29 -21.66 9.07
N ILE A 674 -7.52 -21.03 10.20
CA ILE A 674 -6.72 -19.93 10.70
C ILE A 674 -5.90 -20.43 11.87
N ASN A 675 -4.63 -20.17 11.84
CA ASN A 675 -3.77 -20.47 12.97
C ASN A 675 -4.19 -19.66 14.20
N PRO A 676 -3.97 -20.19 15.37
CA PRO A 676 -4.45 -19.61 16.61
C PRO A 676 -3.85 -18.23 16.87
N LEU A 677 -4.57 -17.45 17.64
CA LEU A 677 -4.13 -16.16 18.12
C LEU A 677 -2.88 -16.29 18.96
N PRO A 678 -1.94 -15.36 18.86
CA PRO A 678 -0.83 -15.29 19.78
C PRO A 678 -1.36 -15.06 21.20
N ILE A 679 -0.76 -15.71 22.17
CA ILE A 679 -0.96 -15.42 23.60
C ILE A 679 -0.10 -14.21 23.91
N ILE A 680 -0.74 -13.07 24.09
CA ILE A 680 -0.04 -11.82 24.38
C ILE A 680 -0.42 -11.37 25.79
N PRO A 681 0.55 -11.02 26.63
CA PRO A 681 0.27 -10.39 27.93
C PRO A 681 -0.62 -9.15 27.77
N ILE A 682 -1.51 -8.94 28.73
CA ILE A 682 -2.50 -7.84 28.67
C ILE A 682 -1.82 -6.47 28.56
N ASP A 683 -0.73 -6.26 29.23
CA ASP A 683 0.08 -5.05 29.18
C ASP A 683 0.74 -4.76 27.82
N GLN A 684 0.83 -5.78 26.95
CA GLN A 684 1.40 -5.67 25.61
C GLN A 684 0.34 -5.63 24.51
N GLN A 685 -0.94 -5.71 24.85
CA GLN A 685 -2.03 -5.82 23.88
C GLN A 685 -2.24 -4.58 23.02
N GLU A 686 -1.78 -3.41 23.47
CA GLU A 686 -1.83 -2.20 22.64
C GLU A 686 -1.13 -2.34 21.29
N ARG A 687 -0.14 -3.22 21.20
CA ARG A 687 0.59 -3.48 19.97
C ARG A 687 -0.19 -4.29 18.94
N LEU A 688 -1.20 -4.99 19.39
CA LEU A 688 -2.05 -5.82 18.58
C LEU A 688 -3.49 -5.32 18.57
N LYS A 689 -3.68 -4.04 18.84
CA LYS A 689 -4.99 -3.42 18.63
C LYS A 689 -5.46 -3.72 17.24
N ILE A 690 -6.30 -4.72 17.14
CA ILE A 690 -6.99 -5.07 15.94
C ILE A 690 -8.35 -4.43 16.07
N VAL A 691 -8.57 -3.40 15.31
CA VAL A 691 -9.94 -2.92 15.15
C VAL A 691 -10.69 -4.04 14.47
N VAL A 692 -11.62 -4.56 15.20
CA VAL A 692 -12.50 -5.59 14.69
C VAL A 692 -13.60 -4.88 13.92
N ASP A 693 -13.25 -4.44 12.77
CA ASP A 693 -14.20 -4.19 11.71
C ASP A 693 -14.19 -5.40 10.78
N ASP A 694 -14.98 -5.39 9.79
CA ASP A 694 -15.15 -6.43 8.79
C ASP A 694 -13.88 -6.77 8.00
N LEU A 695 -12.82 -6.00 8.14
CA LEU A 695 -11.60 -6.19 7.37
C LEU A 695 -10.92 -7.52 7.60
N GLY A 696 -10.80 -7.92 8.85
CA GLY A 696 -10.10 -9.13 9.19
C GLY A 696 -10.69 -10.34 8.53
N PHE A 697 -11.98 -10.36 8.41
CA PHE A 697 -12.74 -11.47 7.91
C PHE A 697 -12.72 -11.59 6.38
N GLN A 698 -13.08 -10.54 5.70
CA GLN A 698 -13.03 -10.46 4.24
C GLN A 698 -11.62 -10.67 3.70
N TYR A 699 -10.66 -10.27 4.45
CA TYR A 699 -9.27 -10.42 4.20
C TYR A 699 -8.85 -11.88 4.09
N ALA A 700 -9.22 -12.71 5.03
CA ALA A 700 -8.92 -14.13 4.97
C ALA A 700 -9.56 -14.80 3.74
N GLY A 701 -10.83 -14.50 3.46
CA GLY A 701 -11.57 -15.12 2.37
C GLY A 701 -11.09 -14.80 0.97
N SER A 702 -10.62 -13.62 0.70
CA SER A 702 -10.24 -13.25 -0.64
C SER A 702 -8.75 -13.38 -0.92
N TYR A 703 -7.95 -13.56 0.10
CA TYR A 703 -6.53 -13.79 -0.04
C TYR A 703 -6.24 -15.00 -0.90
N GLY A 704 -7.01 -16.06 -0.70
CA GLY A 704 -6.92 -17.26 -1.53
C GLY A 704 -7.17 -17.06 -3.01
N ARG A 705 -7.86 -16.00 -3.40
CA ARG A 705 -8.17 -15.72 -4.81
C ARG A 705 -7.07 -14.99 -5.58
N TRP A 706 -6.29 -14.17 -4.92
CA TRP A 706 -5.45 -13.22 -5.63
C TRP A 706 -3.97 -13.59 -5.69
N ASN A 707 -3.43 -14.31 -4.72
CA ASN A 707 -2.00 -14.49 -4.59
C ASN A 707 -1.54 -15.88 -4.25
N THR A 708 -2.46 -16.81 -4.01
CA THR A 708 -2.07 -18.16 -3.65
C THR A 708 -2.52 -19.14 -4.69
N LYS A 709 -1.59 -19.97 -5.16
CA LYS A 709 -1.98 -21.21 -5.82
C LYS A 709 -2.92 -21.96 -4.86
N PRO A 710 -3.93 -22.69 -5.38
CA PRO A 710 -4.78 -23.52 -4.54
C PRO A 710 -3.94 -24.32 -3.55
N GLY A 711 -4.29 -24.28 -2.28
CA GLY A 711 -3.57 -24.98 -1.21
C GLY A 711 -2.43 -24.20 -0.53
N VAL A 712 -2.18 -22.94 -0.87
CA VAL A 712 -1.30 -22.06 -0.10
C VAL A 712 -2.17 -21.17 0.77
N GLN A 713 -2.31 -21.53 2.02
CA GLN A 713 -2.94 -20.66 3.00
C GLN A 713 -1.87 -19.73 3.54
N TYR A 714 -2.06 -18.45 3.32
CA TYR A 714 -1.34 -17.43 4.02
C TYR A 714 -2.19 -16.94 5.18
N ILE A 715 -1.66 -17.03 6.35
CA ILE A 715 -2.29 -16.54 7.56
C ILE A 715 -1.49 -15.34 8.02
N PRO A 716 -2.10 -14.16 8.02
CA PRO A 716 -1.47 -13.02 8.65
C PRO A 716 -1.36 -13.34 10.14
N HIS A 717 -0.17 -13.60 10.58
CA HIS A 717 0.19 -14.07 11.89
C HIS A 717 -0.60 -13.40 13.00
N GLY A 718 -1.56 -14.11 13.55
CA GLY A 718 -2.28 -13.72 14.75
C GLY A 718 -2.94 -12.36 14.77
N ARG A 719 -2.75 -11.56 13.74
CA ARG A 719 -3.24 -10.19 13.75
C ARG A 719 -4.72 -10.08 13.54
N ARG A 720 -5.28 -10.96 12.71
CA ARG A 720 -6.70 -10.97 12.40
C ARG A 720 -7.17 -12.37 12.17
N PRO A 721 -7.25 -13.16 13.20
CA PRO A 721 -7.66 -14.54 13.09
C PRO A 721 -9.10 -14.63 12.57
N PHE A 722 -9.89 -13.63 12.85
CA PHE A 722 -11.25 -13.45 12.36
C PHE A 722 -11.73 -12.04 12.61
N ALA A 723 -12.71 -11.59 11.84
CA ALA A 723 -13.52 -10.45 12.19
C ALA A 723 -14.74 -10.98 12.91
N PRO A 724 -14.95 -10.64 14.16
CA PRO A 724 -16.14 -11.07 14.88
C PRO A 724 -17.40 -10.39 14.38
N PHE A 725 -17.25 -9.30 13.63
CA PHE A 725 -18.37 -8.59 13.07
C PHE A 725 -18.47 -8.83 11.59
N ASP A 726 -19.51 -9.52 11.25
CA ASP A 726 -19.87 -9.73 9.88
C ASP A 726 -20.71 -8.56 9.40
N TYR A 727 -20.32 -8.07 8.27
CA TYR A 727 -21.07 -7.15 7.50
C TYR A 727 -22.07 -7.91 6.62
N THR A 728 -23.33 -7.61 6.83
CA THR A 728 -24.42 -8.30 6.15
C THR A 728 -24.50 -7.85 4.69
N PRO A 729 -24.16 -8.70 3.73
CA PRO A 729 -24.07 -8.28 2.34
C PRO A 729 -25.41 -8.14 1.64
N GLY A 730 -26.48 -8.43 2.18
CA GLY A 730 -27.79 -8.27 1.55
C GLY A 730 -28.29 -6.83 1.47
N GLY A 731 -27.52 -5.94 2.06
CA GLY A 731 -27.95 -4.59 2.23
C GLY A 731 -26.97 -3.55 1.76
N SER A 732 -26.31 -3.78 0.66
CA SER A 732 -25.33 -2.81 0.15
C SER A 732 -25.84 -1.38 0.10
N ASP A 733 -27.12 -1.22 -0.12
CA ASP A 733 -27.78 0.08 -0.12
C ASP A 733 -28.26 0.52 1.26
N LYS A 734 -28.36 -0.40 2.21
CA LYS A 734 -28.81 -0.13 3.57
C LYS A 734 -27.69 0.01 4.58
N VAL A 735 -26.57 -0.63 4.36
CA VAL A 735 -25.38 -0.52 5.23
C VAL A 735 -24.75 0.87 5.15
N GLU A 736 -24.90 1.52 4.03
CA GLU A 736 -24.35 2.84 3.80
C GLU A 736 -25.06 3.96 4.56
N ASN A 737 -26.34 3.76 4.84
CA ASN A 737 -27.14 4.66 5.64
C ASN A 737 -27.32 4.14 7.07
N SER A 738 -26.57 3.13 7.45
CA SER A 738 -26.81 2.55 8.75
C SER A 738 -26.10 3.34 9.82
N ASP A 739 -26.85 3.99 10.64
CA ASP A 739 -26.62 4.16 12.07
C ASP A 739 -26.38 2.79 12.77
N ARG A 740 -26.16 1.73 12.02
CA ARG A 740 -25.86 0.41 12.58
C ARG A 740 -24.44 0.39 13.05
N ALA A 741 -24.27 0.88 14.25
CA ALA A 741 -23.08 0.66 15.04
C ALA A 741 -22.86 -0.84 15.34
N GLU A 742 -23.78 -1.72 14.96
CA GLU A 742 -23.75 -3.15 15.27
C GLU A 742 -23.14 -3.96 14.13
N GLY A 743 -22.11 -4.73 14.46
CA GLY A 743 -21.51 -5.72 13.59
C GLY A 743 -21.72 -7.13 14.12
N ARG A 744 -21.52 -8.12 13.27
CA ARG A 744 -21.63 -9.52 13.61
C ARG A 744 -20.55 -10.33 12.88
N GLY A 745 -19.86 -11.18 13.65
CA GLY A 745 -18.88 -12.10 13.10
C GLY A 745 -18.88 -13.43 13.85
N TYR A 746 -18.22 -14.43 13.27
CA TYR A 746 -18.04 -15.70 13.94
C TYR A 746 -16.77 -16.40 13.49
N PHE A 747 -16.33 -17.35 14.28
CA PHE A 747 -15.33 -18.34 13.92
C PHE A 747 -15.76 -19.73 14.42
N ALA A 748 -15.19 -20.76 13.81
CA ALA A 748 -15.39 -22.13 14.27
C ALA A 748 -14.08 -22.68 14.82
N VAL A 749 -14.17 -23.43 15.91
CA VAL A 749 -13.02 -24.03 16.58
C VAL A 749 -13.37 -25.42 17.07
N GLU A 750 -12.44 -26.36 16.99
CA GLU A 750 -12.54 -27.67 17.65
C GLU A 750 -11.67 -27.65 18.90
N ILE A 751 -12.29 -27.89 20.04
CA ILE A 751 -11.64 -27.75 21.35
C ILE A 751 -11.41 -29.14 21.98
N PRO A 752 -10.34 -29.32 22.77
CA PRO A 752 -10.12 -30.50 23.58
C PRO A 752 -11.28 -30.76 24.60
N SER A 753 -11.50 -32.01 24.93
CA SER A 753 -12.52 -32.41 25.91
C SER A 753 -12.26 -31.83 27.29
N SER A 754 -11.03 -31.50 27.61
CA SER A 754 -10.62 -30.88 28.88
C SER A 754 -11.02 -29.39 29.02
N CYS A 755 -11.40 -28.74 27.92
CA CYS A 755 -11.80 -27.34 28.01
C CYS A 755 -13.20 -27.21 28.63
N SER A 756 -13.31 -26.38 29.64
CA SER A 756 -14.54 -26.10 30.37
C SER A 756 -15.03 -24.65 30.26
N ARG A 757 -14.23 -23.78 29.72
CA ARG A 757 -14.52 -22.36 29.58
C ARG A 757 -13.80 -21.71 28.42
N MET A 758 -14.41 -20.66 27.88
CA MET A 758 -13.84 -19.76 26.89
C MET A 758 -13.61 -18.39 27.53
N LEU A 759 -12.45 -17.84 27.32
CA LEU A 759 -12.04 -16.49 27.76
C LEU A 759 -11.80 -15.65 26.53
N THR A 760 -12.56 -14.55 26.38
CA THR A 760 -12.38 -13.63 25.27
C THR A 760 -12.00 -12.25 25.79
N THR A 761 -10.87 -11.72 25.39
CA THR A 761 -10.40 -10.40 25.77
C THR A 761 -10.78 -9.42 24.69
N LEU A 762 -11.53 -8.40 25.06
CA LEU A 762 -12.09 -7.37 24.20
C LEU A 762 -11.69 -5.98 24.70
N GLU A 763 -11.52 -5.04 23.78
CA GLU A 763 -11.29 -3.63 24.07
C GLU A 763 -12.47 -2.79 23.56
N ASN A 764 -12.87 -1.84 24.40
CA ASN A 764 -13.75 -0.75 24.01
C ASN A 764 -12.91 0.52 23.81
N PRO A 765 -12.62 0.94 22.56
CA PRO A 765 -11.85 2.15 22.29
C PRO A 765 -12.69 3.42 22.27
N THR A 766 -13.97 3.36 22.61
CA THR A 766 -14.93 4.47 22.51
C THR A 766 -15.12 5.23 23.82
N ASP A 767 -15.65 6.45 23.72
CA ASP A 767 -15.96 7.32 24.86
C ASP A 767 -17.20 6.89 25.65
N GLY A 768 -17.97 5.92 25.15
CA GLY A 768 -19.18 5.40 25.76
C GLY A 768 -19.12 3.90 26.07
N PRO A 769 -19.99 3.39 26.96
CA PRO A 769 -20.10 1.96 27.16
C PRO A 769 -20.66 1.27 25.91
N ILE A 770 -20.14 0.09 25.59
CA ILE A 770 -20.62 -0.71 24.47
C ILE A 770 -21.12 -2.07 24.92
N LYS A 771 -22.13 -2.61 24.20
CA LYS A 771 -22.71 -3.91 24.46
C LYS A 771 -22.19 -4.92 23.44
N ILE A 772 -21.82 -6.09 23.94
CA ILE A 772 -21.34 -7.22 23.16
C ILE A 772 -22.15 -8.46 23.53
N PHE A 773 -22.49 -9.23 22.53
CA PHE A 773 -23.21 -10.49 22.67
C PHE A 773 -22.32 -11.63 22.17
N LEU A 774 -22.03 -12.59 23.01
CA LEU A 774 -21.20 -13.72 22.73
C LEU A 774 -22.03 -15.00 22.67
N GLY A 775 -22.14 -15.60 21.50
CA GLY A 775 -22.87 -16.83 21.23
C GLY A 775 -21.92 -18.01 20.97
N ILE A 776 -22.41 -19.22 21.29
CA ILE A 776 -21.71 -20.46 20.96
C ILE A 776 -22.76 -21.45 20.43
N ASN A 777 -22.58 -21.90 19.18
CA ASN A 777 -23.52 -22.77 18.46
C ASN A 777 -24.97 -22.21 18.53
N GLU A 778 -25.93 -23.04 18.84
CA GLU A 778 -27.33 -22.68 19.03
C GLU A 778 -27.66 -22.26 20.48
N HIS A 779 -26.66 -22.20 21.36
CA HIS A 779 -26.87 -21.80 22.76
C HIS A 779 -27.14 -20.29 22.85
N PRO A 780 -27.93 -19.85 23.84
CA PRO A 780 -28.26 -18.43 24.03
C PRO A 780 -27.02 -17.56 24.13
N GLU A 781 -27.08 -16.40 23.49
CA GLU A 781 -26.03 -15.42 23.59
C GLU A 781 -25.93 -14.84 25.01
N THR A 782 -24.70 -14.52 25.44
CA THR A 782 -24.48 -13.82 26.71
C THR A 782 -24.11 -12.38 26.42
N GLU A 783 -24.81 -11.44 27.04
CA GLU A 783 -24.56 -10.00 26.93
C GLU A 783 -23.48 -9.60 27.92
N TYR A 784 -22.54 -8.76 27.45
CA TYR A 784 -21.52 -8.09 28.23
C TYR A 784 -21.52 -6.59 27.90
N THR A 785 -21.26 -5.77 28.92
CA THR A 785 -21.08 -4.32 28.75
C THR A 785 -19.64 -3.97 29.05
N LEU A 786 -18.96 -3.40 28.06
CA LEU A 786 -17.57 -2.94 28.18
C LEU A 786 -17.57 -1.45 28.51
N PRO A 787 -16.97 -1.01 29.62
CA PRO A 787 -16.80 0.41 29.94
C PRO A 787 -16.00 1.16 28.86
N PRO A 788 -16.13 2.48 28.78
CA PRO A 788 -15.30 3.30 27.89
C PRO A 788 -13.81 3.05 28.12
N HIS A 789 -13.04 3.10 27.05
CA HIS A 789 -11.57 2.98 27.05
C HIS A 789 -11.04 1.80 27.90
N SER A 790 -11.74 0.68 27.90
CA SER A 790 -11.42 -0.47 28.73
C SER A 790 -11.02 -1.71 27.92
N VAL A 791 -10.14 -2.49 28.53
CA VAL A 791 -9.81 -3.85 28.11
C VAL A 791 -10.36 -4.81 29.13
N GLN A 792 -11.23 -5.74 28.72
CA GLN A 792 -11.84 -6.72 29.61
C GLN A 792 -11.75 -8.13 29.04
N THR A 793 -11.53 -9.09 29.93
CA THR A 793 -11.68 -10.51 29.59
C THR A 793 -13.03 -10.99 30.08
N VAL A 794 -13.86 -11.40 29.15
CA VAL A 794 -15.17 -12.00 29.44
C VAL A 794 -15.05 -13.50 29.41
N GLU A 795 -15.72 -14.16 30.34
CA GLU A 795 -15.68 -15.61 30.49
C GLU A 795 -17.03 -16.22 30.12
N ARG A 796 -16.99 -17.31 29.37
CA ARG A 796 -18.15 -18.10 29.05
C ARG A 796 -17.90 -19.57 29.40
N PRO A 797 -18.71 -20.19 30.30
CA PRO A 797 -18.64 -21.59 30.60
C PRO A 797 -19.01 -22.45 29.36
N LEU A 798 -18.34 -23.55 29.19
CA LEU A 798 -18.59 -24.55 28.14
C LEU A 798 -19.19 -25.79 28.77
N SER A 799 -20.43 -25.66 29.25
CA SER A 799 -21.16 -26.71 29.97
C SER A 799 -21.95 -27.69 29.09
N PHE A 800 -21.55 -27.79 27.80
CA PHE A 800 -22.20 -28.61 26.80
C PHE A 800 -21.22 -29.63 26.18
N PRO A 801 -21.73 -30.73 25.59
CA PRO A 801 -20.90 -31.84 25.10
C PRO A 801 -20.20 -31.54 23.76
N GLU A 802 -20.69 -30.56 23.01
CA GLU A 802 -20.14 -30.24 21.70
C GLU A 802 -18.68 -29.74 21.81
N ARG A 803 -17.83 -30.26 20.93
CA ARG A 803 -16.41 -29.89 20.86
C ARG A 803 -16.10 -29.10 19.60
N LYS A 804 -16.94 -29.16 18.61
CA LYS A 804 -16.89 -28.27 17.44
C LYS A 804 -17.78 -27.07 17.73
N LEU A 805 -17.16 -25.94 17.97
CA LEU A 805 -17.84 -24.72 18.39
C LEU A 805 -17.87 -23.70 17.26
N LYS A 806 -19.04 -23.15 17.01
CA LYS A 806 -19.20 -21.90 16.26
C LYS A 806 -19.38 -20.77 17.26
N VAL A 807 -18.36 -19.97 17.42
CA VAL A 807 -18.38 -18.80 18.32
C VAL A 807 -18.85 -17.59 17.53
N THR A 808 -19.89 -16.95 17.98
CA THR A 808 -20.45 -15.72 17.37
C THR A 808 -20.23 -14.55 18.30
N LEU A 809 -19.75 -13.45 17.74
CA LEU A 809 -19.67 -12.19 18.44
C LEU A 809 -20.53 -11.14 17.70
N ARG A 810 -21.38 -10.46 18.42
CA ARG A 810 -22.28 -9.42 17.92
C ARG A 810 -22.22 -8.19 18.82
N GLY A 811 -22.25 -7.00 18.28
CA GLY A 811 -22.26 -5.77 19.07
C GLY A 811 -21.66 -4.58 18.32
N ASP A 812 -21.17 -3.60 19.05
CA ASP A 812 -20.55 -2.43 18.43
C ASP A 812 -19.31 -2.80 17.60
N ARG A 813 -19.35 -2.47 16.34
CA ARG A 813 -18.28 -2.80 15.37
C ARG A 813 -16.93 -2.17 15.67
N ARG A 814 -16.87 -1.18 16.55
CA ARG A 814 -15.62 -0.56 16.99
C ARG A 814 -14.91 -1.37 18.07
N THR A 815 -15.54 -2.41 18.58
CA THR A 815 -14.93 -3.32 19.54
C THR A 815 -13.67 -3.95 18.96
N VAL A 816 -12.65 -4.04 19.77
CA VAL A 816 -11.41 -4.72 19.38
C VAL A 816 -11.32 -6.06 20.06
N LEU A 817 -11.16 -7.12 19.27
CA LEU A 817 -10.89 -8.46 19.78
C LEU A 817 -9.38 -8.63 19.93
N LEU A 818 -8.91 -8.87 21.13
CA LEU A 818 -7.50 -9.04 21.42
C LEU A 818 -7.09 -10.50 21.41
N ARG A 819 -7.89 -11.38 22.02
CA ARG A 819 -7.63 -12.82 22.02
C ARG A 819 -8.85 -13.63 22.45
N THR A 820 -8.85 -14.91 22.08
CA THR A 820 -9.75 -15.92 22.66
C THR A 820 -8.93 -17.11 23.10
N GLN A 821 -9.21 -17.64 24.28
CA GLN A 821 -8.55 -18.81 24.87
C GLN A 821 -9.61 -19.81 25.32
N PHE A 822 -9.34 -21.07 25.17
CA PHE A 822 -10.13 -22.18 25.69
C PHE A 822 -9.35 -22.87 26.79
N LYS A 823 -9.95 -23.01 27.98
CA LYS A 823 -9.34 -23.61 29.18
C LYS A 823 -10.21 -24.69 29.76
#